data_390dbabc308219d70b6a6d5d37fcc77f
#
_entry.id   390dbabc308219d70b6a6d5d37fcc77f
#
_cell.length_a   1.000
_cell.length_b   1.000
_cell.length_c   1.000
_cell.angle_alpha   90.00
_cell.angle_beta   90.00
_cell.angle_gamma   90.00
#
_symmetry.space_group_name_H-M   'P 1'
#
loop_
_entity.id
_entity.type
_entity.pdbx_description
1 polymer ?
#
loop_
_entity_poly.entity_id
_entity_poly.type
_entity_poly.pdbx_seq_one_letter_code
_entity_poly.pdbx_strand_id
1 'polypeptide(L)'
;LQNQAMSHGRGESRYEGVKRTYPKPINISAQILLDRERCVLCQRCTRFSDQISGDPLIHLLERGAVSQIGPYTETPYDSYFSGNVIQICPVGALTSAEYRFRSRPFDLVSTTTTCENCAAGCELRTDHRHYQVKRRNAGNRPEVNEEWNCDRGRFGFLSARGDDRITTPMVRRNGTLEPASWAEAIDAAVAGLTRARSAGVLTGGRLTVEANLAWSRFARTVLGTNDIDFRARATSAEEDAFLASQVAGATVEESVTYADLQKAGKVVLVDLEPEDECPMIFLRLRKAWRKMKLPVLTVGSHLSRGSRKLGAALVPTAPGDEAASLVRLAEQGTIDEDTVILVGERAATAPGALATVIDLCRTRDARMAWVPRRAGEVGAVEAGCLPTLLPGGRPVTDAKARVDVAAAWGVESLPDQPGRTTPQMLDALGDGSLEAVMVSGVQLSDLPDPQAARQALDKACFVVSLEQRRSEVTERADVVFPVCLLEETSGTFLDWEHRPGRVRVINKQPRTPMNEIRVLAALADAMGTPLGMRTVSQAHQAWLELGDWEGRGQSESTVVAPPAPERHGGLVLDTWRELLDDSACLDGSQALRRTARPLVARVSPRTASDHDLGNADVLNVTFAAGDSMEVPVSIEESMIDGVVWVPAHCGTGSAPARAGQSVQIDKVHGDKGGVA
;
A
#
# COMPACT_ATOMS: atom_id res chain seq x y z
N LEU A 1 -30.80 -16.79 5.84
CA LEU A 1 -31.98 -17.47 5.27
C LEU A 1 -31.85 -19.00 5.40
N GLN A 2 -30.76 -19.62 4.92
CA GLN A 2 -30.59 -21.08 4.99
C GLN A 2 -30.61 -21.61 6.43
N ASN A 3 -29.92 -20.96 7.37
CA ASN A 3 -29.93 -21.36 8.78
C ASN A 3 -31.33 -21.29 9.38
N GLN A 4 -32.11 -20.24 9.04
CA GLN A 4 -33.49 -20.10 9.49
C GLN A 4 -34.39 -21.19 8.86
N ALA A 5 -34.17 -21.50 7.58
CA ALA A 5 -34.90 -22.57 6.93
C ALA A 5 -34.59 -23.96 7.59
N MET A 6 -33.31 -24.17 7.96
CA MET A 6 -32.92 -25.41 8.68
C MET A 6 -33.52 -25.50 10.10
N SER A 7 -33.58 -24.37 10.82
CA SER A 7 -34.06 -24.34 12.22
C SER A 7 -35.56 -24.37 12.34
N HIS A 8 -36.31 -23.76 11.40
CA HIS A 8 -37.73 -23.51 11.47
C HIS A 8 -38.53 -24.00 10.28
N GLY A 9 -37.84 -24.49 9.22
CA GLY A 9 -38.49 -25.00 8.03
C GLY A 9 -38.75 -26.49 8.08
N ARG A 10 -39.52 -26.96 7.11
CA ARG A 10 -39.70 -28.39 6.89
C ARG A 10 -38.48 -28.99 6.21
N GLY A 11 -38.07 -30.21 6.56
CA GLY A 11 -36.98 -30.92 5.91
C GLY A 11 -37.30 -31.40 4.49
N GLU A 12 -38.56 -31.44 4.10
CA GLU A 12 -39.03 -31.97 2.83
C GLU A 12 -39.59 -30.86 1.91
N SER A 13 -39.38 -31.00 0.61
CA SER A 13 -39.97 -30.16 -0.42
C SER A 13 -41.43 -30.51 -0.67
N ARG A 14 -42.30 -29.49 -0.80
CA ARG A 14 -43.69 -29.64 -1.25
C ARG A 14 -43.83 -29.76 -2.77
N TYR A 15 -42.74 -29.55 -3.52
CA TYR A 15 -42.77 -29.60 -4.98
C TYR A 15 -42.68 -31.05 -5.45
N GLU A 16 -43.66 -31.52 -6.18
CA GLU A 16 -43.80 -32.90 -6.66
C GLU A 16 -43.17 -33.11 -8.07
N GLY A 17 -42.73 -32.05 -8.74
CA GLY A 17 -42.12 -32.14 -10.06
C GLY A 17 -40.61 -32.35 -10.05
N VAL A 18 -40.03 -32.56 -11.24
CA VAL A 18 -38.58 -32.63 -11.41
C VAL A 18 -37.97 -31.25 -11.19
N LYS A 19 -37.08 -31.14 -10.19
CA LYS A 19 -36.35 -29.92 -9.89
C LYS A 19 -35.25 -29.72 -10.91
N ARG A 20 -35.10 -28.46 -11.35
CA ARG A 20 -33.98 -28.05 -12.20
C ARG A 20 -32.67 -28.26 -11.43
N THR A 21 -31.68 -28.83 -12.04
CA THR A 21 -30.33 -29.00 -11.53
C THR A 21 -29.33 -28.26 -12.40
N TYR A 22 -28.27 -27.78 -11.78
CA TYR A 22 -27.17 -27.09 -12.44
C TYR A 22 -25.82 -27.69 -12.01
N PRO A 23 -24.76 -27.58 -12.83
CA PRO A 23 -23.42 -27.91 -12.39
C PRO A 23 -23.05 -27.16 -11.11
N LYS A 24 -22.31 -27.82 -10.19
CA LYS A 24 -21.91 -27.25 -8.89
C LYS A 24 -20.47 -27.60 -8.55
N PRO A 25 -19.64 -26.64 -8.19
CA PRO A 25 -19.82 -25.18 -8.35
C PRO A 25 -19.56 -24.73 -9.78
N ILE A 26 -20.07 -23.57 -10.14
CA ILE A 26 -19.67 -22.85 -11.36
C ILE A 26 -18.62 -21.82 -10.94
N ASN A 27 -17.43 -21.90 -11.52
CA ASN A 27 -16.38 -20.90 -11.30
C ASN A 27 -16.68 -19.69 -12.17
N ILE A 28 -17.10 -18.56 -11.57
CA ILE A 28 -17.26 -17.30 -12.31
C ILE A 28 -15.98 -16.49 -12.31
N SER A 29 -15.07 -16.77 -11.36
CA SER A 29 -13.65 -16.40 -11.38
C SER A 29 -12.87 -17.43 -10.57
N ALA A 30 -11.55 -17.31 -10.51
CA ALA A 30 -10.72 -18.14 -9.64
C ALA A 30 -11.09 -18.03 -8.15
N GLN A 31 -11.60 -16.86 -7.73
CA GLN A 31 -11.93 -16.54 -6.35
C GLN A 31 -13.42 -16.75 -6.01
N ILE A 32 -14.32 -16.62 -6.98
CA ILE A 32 -15.77 -16.59 -6.75
C ILE A 32 -16.45 -17.80 -7.37
N LEU A 33 -17.15 -18.56 -6.54
CA LEU A 33 -17.92 -19.73 -6.92
C LEU A 33 -19.42 -19.42 -6.87
N LEU A 34 -20.17 -19.91 -7.86
CA LEU A 34 -21.63 -19.74 -7.97
C LEU A 34 -22.33 -21.08 -7.85
N ASP A 35 -23.37 -21.15 -7.01
CA ASP A 35 -24.37 -22.20 -6.96
C ASP A 35 -25.74 -21.63 -7.40
N ARG A 36 -26.13 -21.89 -8.65
CA ARG A 36 -27.36 -21.35 -9.23
C ARG A 36 -28.61 -21.86 -8.54
N GLU A 37 -28.61 -23.08 -8.00
CA GLU A 37 -29.79 -23.64 -7.32
C GLU A 37 -30.13 -22.91 -6.00
N ARG A 38 -29.14 -22.23 -5.40
CA ARG A 38 -29.33 -21.41 -4.20
C ARG A 38 -29.68 -19.95 -4.52
N CYS A 39 -29.57 -19.55 -5.78
CA CYS A 39 -29.79 -18.18 -6.19
C CYS A 39 -31.29 -17.83 -6.16
N VAL A 40 -31.63 -16.74 -5.46
CA VAL A 40 -33.01 -16.19 -5.40
C VAL A 40 -33.25 -15.09 -6.42
N LEU A 41 -32.36 -14.88 -7.36
CA LEU A 41 -32.44 -13.88 -8.46
C LEU A 41 -32.69 -12.45 -7.99
N CYS A 42 -32.17 -12.07 -6.81
CA CYS A 42 -32.35 -10.71 -6.25
C CYS A 42 -31.55 -9.63 -6.97
N GLN A 43 -30.62 -10.00 -7.84
CA GLN A 43 -29.78 -9.12 -8.66
C GLN A 43 -28.90 -8.14 -7.85
N ARG A 44 -28.66 -8.34 -6.56
CA ARG A 44 -27.77 -7.48 -5.79
C ARG A 44 -26.33 -7.51 -6.34
N CYS A 45 -25.85 -8.69 -6.72
CA CYS A 45 -24.52 -8.88 -7.30
C CYS A 45 -24.34 -8.18 -8.64
N THR A 46 -25.31 -8.27 -9.54
CA THR A 46 -25.23 -7.60 -10.85
C THR A 46 -25.28 -6.09 -10.72
N ARG A 47 -26.15 -5.58 -9.82
CA ARG A 47 -26.21 -4.13 -9.54
C ARG A 47 -24.94 -3.63 -8.85
N PHE A 48 -24.34 -4.38 -7.96
CA PHE A 48 -23.05 -4.04 -7.37
C PHE A 48 -21.96 -3.97 -8.44
N SER A 49 -21.86 -5.02 -9.26
CA SER A 49 -20.88 -5.15 -10.34
C SER A 49 -20.96 -3.95 -11.31
N ASP A 50 -22.14 -3.59 -11.77
CA ASP A 50 -22.36 -2.44 -12.66
C ASP A 50 -22.25 -1.10 -11.93
N GLN A 51 -23.04 -0.93 -10.86
CA GLN A 51 -23.29 0.40 -10.28
C GLN A 51 -22.22 0.86 -9.31
N ILE A 52 -21.62 -0.03 -8.56
CA ILE A 52 -20.64 0.32 -7.52
C ILE A 52 -19.21 0.14 -8.04
N SER A 53 -18.83 -1.08 -8.44
CA SER A 53 -17.46 -1.34 -8.91
C SER A 53 -17.19 -0.89 -10.34
N GLY A 54 -18.23 -0.79 -11.18
CA GLY A 54 -18.05 -0.43 -12.58
C GLY A 54 -17.46 -1.53 -13.44
N ASP A 55 -17.63 -2.77 -13.01
CA ASP A 55 -17.21 -3.98 -13.71
C ASP A 55 -18.44 -4.84 -14.03
N PRO A 56 -19.24 -4.51 -15.08
CA PRO A 56 -20.46 -5.24 -15.43
C PRO A 56 -20.14 -6.60 -16.06
N LEU A 57 -19.47 -7.48 -15.30
CA LEU A 57 -18.99 -8.79 -15.76
C LEU A 57 -19.96 -9.93 -15.43
N ILE A 58 -20.98 -9.68 -14.60
CA ILE A 58 -22.04 -10.63 -14.27
C ILE A 58 -23.41 -10.03 -14.53
N HIS A 59 -24.30 -10.80 -15.15
CA HIS A 59 -25.58 -10.34 -15.65
C HIS A 59 -26.71 -11.29 -15.25
N LEU A 60 -27.95 -10.81 -15.43
CA LEU A 60 -29.11 -11.67 -15.51
C LEU A 60 -29.20 -12.20 -16.94
N LEU A 61 -29.00 -13.47 -17.11
CA LEU A 61 -29.07 -14.18 -18.39
C LEU A 61 -30.46 -14.78 -18.55
N GLU A 62 -30.91 -14.95 -19.79
CA GLU A 62 -32.19 -15.52 -20.18
C GLU A 62 -33.39 -14.74 -19.59
N ARG A 63 -34.60 -15.27 -19.75
CA ARG A 63 -35.82 -14.63 -19.25
C ARG A 63 -36.84 -15.63 -18.71
N GLY A 64 -37.76 -15.12 -17.92
CA GLY A 64 -38.84 -15.90 -17.33
C GLY A 64 -38.34 -17.00 -16.40
N ALA A 65 -38.89 -18.19 -16.52
CA ALA A 65 -38.56 -19.32 -15.65
C ALA A 65 -37.11 -19.84 -15.80
N VAL A 66 -36.43 -19.47 -16.91
CA VAL A 66 -35.02 -19.89 -17.16
C VAL A 66 -34.02 -18.86 -16.74
N SER A 67 -34.43 -17.69 -16.22
CA SER A 67 -33.54 -16.63 -15.78
C SER A 67 -32.50 -17.13 -14.79
N GLN A 68 -31.25 -16.71 -14.98
CA GLN A 68 -30.12 -17.11 -14.15
C GLN A 68 -29.05 -16.01 -14.06
N ILE A 69 -28.23 -16.03 -13.03
CA ILE A 69 -27.08 -15.15 -12.88
C ILE A 69 -25.83 -15.83 -13.43
N GLY A 70 -24.99 -15.08 -14.11
CA GLY A 70 -23.71 -15.57 -14.62
C GLY A 70 -22.96 -14.55 -15.47
N PRO A 71 -21.72 -14.86 -15.90
CA PRO A 71 -21.03 -14.08 -16.92
C PRO A 71 -21.74 -14.27 -18.27
N TYR A 72 -21.77 -13.20 -19.06
CA TYR A 72 -22.34 -13.23 -20.40
C TYR A 72 -21.33 -13.75 -21.43
N THR A 73 -20.07 -13.48 -21.20
CA THR A 73 -18.93 -13.91 -22.02
C THR A 73 -18.09 -14.92 -21.25
N GLU A 74 -17.10 -15.50 -21.91
CA GLU A 74 -16.10 -16.36 -21.26
C GLU A 74 -15.13 -15.56 -20.35
N THR A 75 -15.27 -14.22 -20.31
CA THR A 75 -14.46 -13.34 -19.47
C THR A 75 -14.76 -13.62 -17.99
N PRO A 76 -13.77 -13.97 -17.19
CA PRO A 76 -13.96 -14.23 -15.76
C PRO A 76 -14.35 -12.95 -15.01
N TYR A 77 -14.97 -13.11 -13.84
CA TYR A 77 -15.35 -12.00 -12.97
C TYR A 77 -14.15 -11.50 -12.15
N ASP A 78 -13.15 -10.96 -12.83
CA ASP A 78 -11.92 -10.45 -12.24
C ASP A 78 -12.03 -8.95 -11.95
N SER A 79 -12.91 -8.60 -11.02
CA SER A 79 -13.06 -7.26 -10.46
C SER A 79 -12.25 -7.16 -9.18
N TYR A 80 -11.56 -6.06 -8.95
CA TYR A 80 -10.85 -5.78 -7.68
C TYR A 80 -11.77 -5.64 -6.47
N PHE A 81 -13.08 -5.69 -6.68
CA PHE A 81 -14.12 -5.62 -5.66
C PHE A 81 -15.01 -6.87 -5.64
N SER A 82 -14.57 -7.96 -6.29
CA SER A 82 -15.39 -9.15 -6.53
C SER A 82 -15.91 -9.79 -5.23
N GLY A 83 -15.14 -9.75 -4.16
CA GLY A 83 -15.51 -10.33 -2.88
C GLY A 83 -16.74 -9.71 -2.21
N ASN A 84 -17.13 -8.49 -2.59
CA ASN A 84 -18.33 -7.86 -2.05
C ASN A 84 -19.61 -8.56 -2.49
N VAL A 85 -19.64 -9.22 -3.66
CA VAL A 85 -20.83 -9.96 -4.10
C VAL A 85 -21.11 -11.18 -3.22
N ILE A 86 -20.08 -11.74 -2.56
CA ILE A 86 -20.26 -12.80 -1.57
C ILE A 86 -20.97 -12.25 -0.33
N GLN A 87 -20.53 -11.08 0.15
CA GLN A 87 -21.05 -10.46 1.36
C GLN A 87 -22.50 -9.99 1.21
N ILE A 88 -22.85 -9.42 0.06
CA ILE A 88 -24.20 -8.91 -0.20
C ILE A 88 -25.18 -9.99 -0.67
N CYS A 89 -24.69 -11.17 -1.05
CA CYS A 89 -25.55 -12.28 -1.43
C CYS A 89 -26.36 -12.76 -0.21
N PRO A 90 -27.72 -12.69 -0.23
CA PRO A 90 -28.53 -13.03 0.94
C PRO A 90 -28.56 -14.52 1.26
N VAL A 91 -28.06 -15.34 0.33
CA VAL A 91 -27.96 -16.79 0.44
C VAL A 91 -26.55 -17.28 0.14
N GLY A 92 -26.26 -18.55 0.27
CA GLY A 92 -24.94 -19.10 -0.07
C GLY A 92 -24.78 -19.43 -1.56
N ALA A 93 -25.34 -18.63 -2.46
CA ALA A 93 -25.19 -18.83 -3.90
C ALA A 93 -23.81 -18.40 -4.39
N LEU A 94 -23.31 -17.25 -3.92
CA LEU A 94 -21.94 -16.78 -4.18
C LEU A 94 -21.07 -17.07 -2.95
N THR A 95 -19.93 -17.72 -3.17
CA THR A 95 -19.01 -18.14 -2.11
C THR A 95 -17.56 -17.96 -2.54
N SER A 96 -16.67 -17.73 -1.56
CA SER A 96 -15.24 -17.68 -1.80
C SER A 96 -14.67 -19.08 -1.99
N ALA A 97 -13.78 -19.27 -2.96
CA ALA A 97 -13.06 -20.53 -3.18
C ALA A 97 -12.26 -20.96 -1.93
N GLU A 98 -11.65 -19.99 -1.25
CA GLU A 98 -10.79 -20.23 -0.07
C GLU A 98 -11.57 -20.50 1.21
N TYR A 99 -12.79 -19.93 1.35
CA TYR A 99 -13.57 -20.05 2.60
C TYR A 99 -14.65 -21.11 2.54
N ARG A 100 -15.15 -21.48 1.34
CA ARG A 100 -16.27 -22.41 1.19
C ARG A 100 -16.07 -23.67 2.05
N PHE A 101 -17.07 -24.01 2.88
CA PHE A 101 -17.09 -25.17 3.78
C PHE A 101 -16.02 -25.23 4.89
N ARG A 102 -15.33 -24.12 5.18
CA ARG A 102 -14.29 -24.08 6.22
C ARG A 102 -14.83 -23.91 7.63
N SER A 103 -15.95 -23.21 7.80
CA SER A 103 -16.57 -22.99 9.12
C SER A 103 -18.05 -22.65 8.97
N ARG A 104 -18.83 -22.92 10.01
CA ARG A 104 -20.22 -22.46 10.12
C ARG A 104 -20.24 -21.02 10.66
N PRO A 105 -21.22 -20.18 10.29
CA PRO A 105 -21.29 -18.79 10.79
C PRO A 105 -21.35 -18.68 12.31
N PHE A 106 -22.06 -19.61 12.99
CA PHE A 106 -22.20 -19.62 14.45
C PHE A 106 -20.95 -20.11 15.20
N ASP A 107 -19.97 -20.71 14.51
CA ASP A 107 -18.68 -21.09 15.07
C ASP A 107 -17.67 -19.94 15.06
N LEU A 108 -18.01 -18.83 14.43
CA LEU A 108 -17.11 -17.72 14.20
C LEU A 108 -17.26 -16.66 15.28
N VAL A 109 -16.13 -16.16 15.74
CA VAL A 109 -16.01 -14.91 16.50
C VAL A 109 -15.63 -13.79 15.54
N SER A 110 -16.35 -12.70 15.59
CA SER A 110 -16.10 -11.52 14.75
C SER A 110 -15.37 -10.44 15.55
N THR A 111 -14.29 -9.91 14.99
CA THR A 111 -13.53 -8.78 15.54
C THR A 111 -13.46 -7.68 14.50
N THR A 112 -13.87 -6.46 14.88
CA THR A 112 -13.69 -5.28 14.04
C THR A 112 -12.28 -4.77 14.15
N THR A 113 -11.62 -4.53 13.01
CA THR A 113 -10.24 -4.04 12.93
C THR A 113 -10.06 -3.17 11.70
N THR A 114 -8.91 -2.50 11.57
CA THR A 114 -8.57 -1.69 10.39
C THR A 114 -7.71 -2.50 9.43
N CYS A 115 -7.90 -2.30 8.13
CA CYS A 115 -7.13 -2.92 7.06
C CYS A 115 -5.70 -2.37 7.02
N GLU A 116 -4.72 -3.25 6.83
CA GLU A 116 -3.30 -2.95 6.80
C GLU A 116 -2.72 -2.73 5.39
N ASN A 117 -3.53 -2.84 4.33
CA ASN A 117 -2.98 -2.94 2.98
C ASN A 117 -2.70 -1.61 2.29
N CYS A 118 -3.50 -0.58 2.58
CA CYS A 118 -3.30 0.76 2.00
C CYS A 118 -3.84 1.85 2.94
N ALA A 119 -3.58 3.11 2.60
CA ALA A 119 -3.96 4.26 3.40
C ALA A 119 -5.48 4.58 3.40
N ALA A 120 -6.32 3.73 2.82
CA ALA A 120 -7.76 3.98 2.78
C ALA A 120 -8.48 3.90 4.15
N GLY A 121 -7.87 3.33 5.18
CA GLY A 121 -8.46 3.26 6.52
C GLY A 121 -9.68 2.34 6.67
N CYS A 122 -9.89 1.38 5.76
CA CYS A 122 -11.07 0.52 5.73
C CYS A 122 -11.29 -0.22 7.04
N GLU A 123 -12.51 -0.14 7.58
CA GLU A 123 -12.94 -1.04 8.64
C GLU A 123 -13.21 -2.43 8.08
N LEU A 124 -12.67 -3.45 8.73
CA LEU A 124 -12.89 -4.86 8.44
C LEU A 124 -13.59 -5.53 9.59
N ARG A 125 -14.53 -6.42 9.27
CA ARG A 125 -15.03 -7.44 10.19
C ARG A 125 -14.29 -8.73 9.90
N THR A 126 -13.34 -9.08 10.77
CA THR A 126 -12.51 -10.28 10.65
C THR A 126 -13.13 -11.42 11.46
N ASP A 127 -13.55 -12.46 10.78
CA ASP A 127 -14.15 -13.65 11.37
C ASP A 127 -13.07 -14.71 11.60
N HIS A 128 -12.94 -15.17 12.83
CA HIS A 128 -11.94 -16.16 13.22
C HIS A 128 -12.56 -17.31 14.03
N ARG A 129 -11.88 -18.45 14.05
CA ARG A 129 -12.20 -19.62 14.89
C ARG A 129 -10.91 -20.14 15.50
N HIS A 130 -10.90 -20.35 16.82
CA HIS A 130 -9.70 -20.75 17.56
C HIS A 130 -8.50 -19.85 17.25
N TYR A 131 -8.72 -18.52 17.27
CA TYR A 131 -7.73 -17.48 16.97
C TYR A 131 -7.17 -17.49 15.53
N GLN A 132 -7.68 -18.34 14.66
CA GLN A 132 -7.28 -18.39 13.26
C GLN A 132 -8.31 -17.65 12.40
N VAL A 133 -7.88 -16.60 11.70
CA VAL A 133 -8.71 -15.86 10.75
C VAL A 133 -9.22 -16.81 9.66
N LYS A 134 -10.51 -16.80 9.40
CA LYS A 134 -11.17 -17.63 8.40
C LYS A 134 -11.64 -16.83 7.19
N ARG A 135 -12.09 -15.60 7.41
CA ARG A 135 -12.46 -14.66 6.35
C ARG A 135 -12.45 -13.24 6.88
N ARG A 136 -12.35 -12.29 5.95
CA ARG A 136 -12.55 -10.86 6.19
C ARG A 136 -13.74 -10.38 5.38
N ASN A 137 -14.59 -9.57 5.99
CA ASN A 137 -15.68 -8.85 5.36
C ASN A 137 -15.44 -7.35 5.53
N ALA A 138 -16.06 -6.54 4.67
CA ALA A 138 -16.14 -5.12 4.93
C ALA A 138 -16.87 -4.87 6.26
N GLY A 139 -16.36 -3.94 7.05
CA GLY A 139 -17.07 -3.39 8.20
C GLY A 139 -18.21 -2.48 7.77
N ASN A 140 -18.74 -1.71 8.72
CA ASN A 140 -19.77 -0.71 8.47
C ASN A 140 -19.30 0.63 9.02
N ARG A 141 -18.48 1.33 8.24
CA ARG A 141 -17.92 2.64 8.57
C ARG A 141 -18.30 3.64 7.47
N PRO A 142 -19.47 4.31 7.60
CA PRO A 142 -20.04 5.17 6.55
C PRO A 142 -19.09 6.27 6.09
N GLU A 143 -18.32 6.84 7.01
CA GLU A 143 -17.37 7.93 6.75
C GLU A 143 -16.16 7.46 5.92
N VAL A 144 -15.77 6.20 5.99
CA VAL A 144 -14.59 5.66 5.28
C VAL A 144 -15.00 4.75 4.13
N ASN A 145 -15.25 3.48 4.40
CA ASN A 145 -15.47 2.46 3.37
C ASN A 145 -16.93 2.03 3.20
N GLU A 146 -17.87 2.74 3.84
CA GLU A 146 -19.30 2.38 3.84
C GLU A 146 -19.47 0.90 4.24
N GLU A 147 -19.85 0.02 3.31
CA GLU A 147 -19.95 -1.44 3.49
C GLU A 147 -19.09 -2.22 2.49
N TRP A 148 -18.08 -1.56 1.90
CA TRP A 148 -17.26 -2.11 0.82
C TRP A 148 -15.80 -2.27 1.23
N ASN A 149 -15.10 -3.21 0.61
CA ASN A 149 -13.64 -3.30 0.62
C ASN A 149 -13.13 -3.89 -0.71
N CYS A 150 -11.85 -3.70 -0.99
CA CYS A 150 -11.18 -4.33 -2.14
C CYS A 150 -10.82 -5.79 -1.84
N ASP A 151 -10.54 -6.54 -2.89
CA ASP A 151 -10.22 -7.97 -2.79
C ASP A 151 -8.87 -8.21 -2.10
N ARG A 152 -7.88 -7.30 -2.26
CA ARG A 152 -6.63 -7.35 -1.50
C ARG A 152 -6.88 -7.31 0.02
N GLY A 153 -7.67 -6.36 0.50
CA GLY A 153 -8.03 -6.26 1.93
C GLY A 153 -8.85 -7.44 2.43
N ARG A 154 -9.69 -8.00 1.57
CA ARG A 154 -10.57 -9.13 1.91
C ARG A 154 -9.84 -10.46 1.97
N PHE A 155 -8.93 -10.75 1.06
CA PHE A 155 -8.34 -12.07 0.87
C PHE A 155 -6.85 -12.15 1.19
N GLY A 156 -6.11 -11.03 1.23
CA GLY A 156 -4.67 -10.98 1.42
C GLY A 156 -4.15 -11.42 2.80
N PHE A 157 -5.00 -11.88 3.72
CA PHE A 157 -4.61 -12.31 5.07
C PHE A 157 -3.93 -13.69 5.12
N LEU A 158 -3.89 -14.42 4.02
CA LEU A 158 -3.28 -15.76 3.98
C LEU A 158 -1.75 -15.70 4.03
N SER A 159 -1.14 -14.60 3.64
CA SER A 159 0.31 -14.37 3.72
C SER A 159 0.87 -14.56 5.14
N ALA A 160 0.06 -14.26 6.14
CA ALA A 160 0.40 -14.48 7.55
C ALA A 160 0.62 -15.96 7.94
N ARG A 161 0.31 -16.91 7.05
CA ARG A 161 0.36 -18.36 7.29
C ARG A 161 1.41 -19.09 6.46
N GLY A 162 2.34 -18.34 5.85
CA GLY A 162 3.45 -18.92 5.11
C GLY A 162 4.33 -19.79 6.00
N ASP A 163 4.92 -20.84 5.45
CA ASP A 163 5.86 -21.73 6.15
C ASP A 163 7.18 -21.03 6.52
N ASP A 164 7.42 -19.87 5.94
CA ASP A 164 8.57 -18.98 6.17
C ASP A 164 8.37 -18.00 7.35
N ARG A 165 7.27 -18.16 8.12
CA ARG A 165 7.00 -17.41 9.33
C ARG A 165 8.11 -17.57 10.36
N ILE A 166 8.70 -16.45 10.83
CA ILE A 166 9.71 -16.46 11.88
C ILE A 166 9.00 -16.37 13.23
N THR A 167 9.27 -17.35 14.11
CA THR A 167 8.68 -17.42 15.46
C THR A 167 9.71 -17.45 16.57
N THR A 168 11.00 -17.62 16.23
CA THR A 168 12.12 -17.71 17.15
C THR A 168 13.20 -16.73 16.71
N PRO A 169 13.85 -15.99 17.62
CA PRO A 169 14.98 -15.15 17.28
C PRO A 169 16.10 -15.95 16.61
N MET A 170 16.86 -15.31 15.76
CA MET A 170 17.98 -15.93 15.05
C MET A 170 19.22 -15.05 15.16
N VAL A 171 20.39 -15.68 15.26
CA VAL A 171 21.69 -14.99 15.32
C VAL A 171 22.61 -15.64 14.28
N ARG A 172 23.38 -14.83 13.57
CA ARG A 172 24.37 -15.31 12.60
C ARG A 172 25.61 -15.82 13.33
N ARG A 173 25.91 -17.10 13.13
CA ARG A 173 27.11 -17.77 13.65
C ARG A 173 27.83 -18.47 12.48
N ASN A 174 29.11 -18.19 12.33
CA ASN A 174 29.92 -18.78 11.24
C ASN A 174 29.27 -18.64 9.84
N GLY A 175 28.64 -17.48 9.56
CA GLY A 175 27.99 -17.19 8.28
C GLY A 175 26.55 -17.74 8.14
N THR A 176 26.04 -18.52 9.09
CA THR A 176 24.71 -19.13 9.03
C THR A 176 23.78 -18.54 10.11
N LEU A 177 22.53 -18.25 9.76
CA LEU A 177 21.51 -17.85 10.74
C LEU A 177 21.00 -19.08 11.49
N GLU A 178 21.20 -19.09 12.81
CA GLU A 178 20.78 -20.15 13.72
C GLU A 178 19.75 -19.66 14.72
N PRO A 179 18.76 -20.50 15.10
CA PRO A 179 17.82 -20.18 16.16
C PRO A 179 18.57 -19.88 17.48
N ALA A 180 18.11 -18.83 18.17
CA ALA A 180 18.68 -18.40 19.45
C ALA A 180 17.57 -18.10 20.46
N SER A 181 17.91 -18.06 21.74
CA SER A 181 17.03 -17.53 22.76
C SER A 181 16.90 -16.00 22.64
N TRP A 182 15.86 -15.42 23.22
CA TRP A 182 15.69 -13.97 23.27
C TRP A 182 16.87 -13.28 23.95
N ALA A 183 17.42 -13.84 25.04
CA ALA A 183 18.57 -13.27 25.74
C ALA A 183 19.81 -13.26 24.84
N GLU A 184 20.16 -14.38 24.21
CA GLU A 184 21.30 -14.46 23.29
C GLU A 184 21.18 -13.50 22.11
N ALA A 185 19.97 -13.37 21.54
CA ALA A 185 19.75 -12.46 20.41
C ALA A 185 19.84 -10.98 20.84
N ILE A 186 19.31 -10.63 22.03
CA ILE A 186 19.44 -9.28 22.59
C ILE A 186 20.92 -8.97 22.87
N ASP A 187 21.64 -9.87 23.53
CA ASP A 187 23.07 -9.69 23.82
C ASP A 187 23.89 -9.50 22.56
N ALA A 188 23.62 -10.31 21.51
CA ALA A 188 24.29 -10.19 20.22
C ALA A 188 23.98 -8.85 19.52
N ALA A 189 22.72 -8.42 19.54
CA ALA A 189 22.30 -7.15 18.93
C ALA A 189 22.94 -5.96 19.68
N VAL A 190 22.91 -5.96 21.01
CA VAL A 190 23.55 -4.91 21.85
C VAL A 190 25.05 -4.85 21.59
N ALA A 191 25.73 -5.99 21.56
CA ALA A 191 27.16 -6.04 21.29
C ALA A 191 27.52 -5.48 19.90
N GLY A 192 26.72 -5.81 18.88
CA GLY A 192 26.93 -5.31 17.52
C GLY A 192 26.66 -3.81 17.40
N LEU A 193 25.50 -3.34 17.90
CA LEU A 193 25.12 -1.92 17.85
C LEU A 193 26.05 -1.04 18.68
N THR A 194 26.52 -1.51 19.86
CA THR A 194 27.47 -0.76 20.66
C THR A 194 28.87 -0.67 20.02
N ARG A 195 29.25 -1.68 19.24
CA ARG A 195 30.53 -1.66 18.50
C ARG A 195 30.49 -0.71 17.32
N ALA A 196 29.35 -0.59 16.66
CA ALA A 196 29.17 0.30 15.53
C ALA A 196 29.23 1.77 16.00
N ARG A 197 29.98 2.61 15.28
CA ARG A 197 30.12 4.04 15.56
C ARG A 197 28.93 4.85 15.05
N SER A 198 28.16 4.29 14.14
CA SER A 198 26.98 4.91 13.55
C SER A 198 25.94 3.86 13.19
N ALA A 199 24.66 4.18 13.40
CA ALA A 199 23.57 3.28 13.10
C ALA A 199 22.40 4.06 12.49
N GLY A 200 21.72 3.47 11.48
CA GLY A 200 20.51 3.98 10.87
C GLY A 200 19.32 3.05 11.08
N VAL A 201 18.13 3.55 10.77
CA VAL A 201 16.85 2.84 10.97
C VAL A 201 15.97 2.95 9.73
N LEU A 202 15.50 1.82 9.21
CA LEU A 202 14.54 1.72 8.11
C LEU A 202 13.27 1.03 8.63
N THR A 203 12.16 1.78 8.78
CA THR A 203 10.94 1.23 9.40
C THR A 203 9.89 0.75 8.38
N GLY A 204 10.05 1.07 7.10
CA GLY A 204 9.01 0.83 6.11
C GLY A 204 7.69 1.56 6.43
N GLY A 205 6.70 1.43 5.56
CA GLY A 205 5.42 2.15 5.67
C GLY A 205 4.25 1.28 6.18
N ARG A 206 4.50 0.23 6.97
CA ARG A 206 3.47 -0.76 7.37
C ARG A 206 3.18 -0.80 8.88
N LEU A 207 3.93 -0.05 9.68
CA LEU A 207 3.83 -0.06 11.13
C LEU A 207 2.69 0.83 11.63
N THR A 208 2.14 0.49 12.81
CA THR A 208 1.18 1.37 13.51
C THR A 208 1.85 2.61 14.05
N VAL A 209 1.09 3.65 14.37
CA VAL A 209 1.59 4.90 14.97
C VAL A 209 2.45 4.62 16.20
N GLU A 210 1.97 3.73 17.08
CA GLU A 210 2.66 3.39 18.34
C GLU A 210 3.99 2.69 18.10
N ALA A 211 4.07 1.81 17.10
CA ALA A 211 5.32 1.15 16.73
C ALA A 211 6.30 2.15 16.09
N ASN A 212 5.81 3.01 15.19
CA ASN A 212 6.60 4.08 14.58
C ASN A 212 7.14 5.05 15.64
N LEU A 213 6.33 5.43 16.64
CA LEU A 213 6.77 6.28 17.74
C LEU A 213 7.90 5.63 18.57
N ALA A 214 7.76 4.33 18.84
CA ALA A 214 8.80 3.59 19.53
C ALA A 214 10.12 3.55 18.74
N TRP A 215 10.07 3.36 17.42
CA TRP A 215 11.23 3.43 16.54
C TRP A 215 11.83 4.84 16.49
N SER A 216 11.00 5.87 16.35
CA SER A 216 11.41 7.27 16.35
C SER A 216 12.16 7.64 17.64
N ARG A 217 11.63 7.23 18.80
CA ARG A 217 12.25 7.43 20.09
C ARG A 217 13.54 6.63 20.23
N PHE A 218 13.54 5.35 19.85
CA PHE A 218 14.71 4.47 19.91
C PHE A 218 15.88 5.01 19.10
N ALA A 219 15.64 5.44 17.86
CA ALA A 219 16.67 6.02 17.00
C ALA A 219 17.36 7.23 17.67
N ARG A 220 16.58 8.13 18.26
CA ARG A 220 17.08 9.39 18.79
C ARG A 220 17.64 9.33 20.19
N THR A 221 17.07 8.48 21.06
CA THR A 221 17.48 8.41 22.47
C THR A 221 18.44 7.27 22.76
N VAL A 222 18.38 6.16 22.01
CA VAL A 222 19.24 4.99 22.22
C VAL A 222 20.40 4.95 21.23
N LEU A 223 20.12 5.16 19.93
CA LEU A 223 21.17 5.20 18.91
C LEU A 223 21.78 6.59 18.73
N GLY A 224 21.12 7.65 19.23
CA GLY A 224 21.63 9.03 19.14
C GLY A 224 21.65 9.60 17.72
N THR A 225 20.71 9.17 16.84
CA THR A 225 20.71 9.53 15.42
C THR A 225 19.35 10.01 14.92
N ASN A 226 19.37 10.86 13.90
CA ASN A 226 18.22 11.19 13.05
C ASN A 226 18.20 10.39 11.73
N ASP A 227 19.11 9.45 11.53
CA ASP A 227 19.11 8.52 10.40
C ASP A 227 17.95 7.52 10.56
N ILE A 228 16.73 8.00 10.36
CA ILE A 228 15.51 7.19 10.38
C ILE A 228 14.61 7.61 9.23
N ASP A 229 14.17 6.64 8.41
CA ASP A 229 13.26 6.89 7.30
C ASP A 229 12.31 5.70 7.11
N PHE A 230 11.02 6.00 6.92
CA PHE A 230 10.00 4.97 6.64
C PHE A 230 9.85 4.69 5.14
N ARG A 231 10.36 5.54 4.26
CA ARG A 231 10.11 5.50 2.83
C ARG A 231 10.99 4.46 2.13
N ALA A 232 10.56 3.21 2.18
CA ALA A 232 11.17 2.12 1.41
C ALA A 232 10.70 2.17 -0.06
N ARG A 233 10.98 3.29 -0.75
CA ARG A 233 10.60 3.60 -2.14
C ARG A 233 11.42 4.78 -2.67
N ALA A 234 11.19 5.18 -3.91
CA ALA A 234 11.78 6.41 -4.44
C ALA A 234 11.27 7.64 -3.67
N THR A 235 12.17 8.54 -3.33
CA THR A 235 11.93 9.75 -2.53
C THR A 235 12.66 10.95 -3.12
N SER A 236 12.36 12.15 -2.62
CA SER A 236 13.09 13.37 -2.93
C SER A 236 13.12 14.32 -1.73
N ALA A 237 14.02 15.31 -1.78
CA ALA A 237 14.06 16.40 -0.80
C ALA A 237 12.81 17.29 -0.88
N GLU A 238 12.20 17.38 -2.06
CA GLU A 238 10.91 18.06 -2.26
C GLU A 238 9.80 17.40 -1.46
N GLU A 239 9.75 16.05 -1.47
CA GLU A 239 8.81 15.29 -0.66
C GLU A 239 9.05 15.48 0.84
N ASP A 240 10.30 15.53 1.30
CA ASP A 240 10.60 15.78 2.71
C ASP A 240 9.97 17.09 3.20
N ALA A 241 10.17 18.16 2.43
CA ALA A 241 9.62 19.48 2.73
C ALA A 241 8.07 19.49 2.64
N PHE A 242 7.51 18.80 1.64
CA PHE A 242 6.07 18.64 1.47
C PHE A 242 5.43 17.91 2.65
N LEU A 243 5.97 16.76 3.04
CA LEU A 243 5.45 15.97 4.16
C LEU A 243 5.55 16.75 5.48
N ALA A 244 6.64 17.48 5.69
CA ALA A 244 6.85 18.28 6.88
C ALA A 244 5.87 19.45 6.99
N SER A 245 5.56 20.12 5.88
CA SER A 245 4.74 21.35 5.90
C SER A 245 3.25 21.09 5.69
N GLN A 246 2.88 20.04 4.96
CA GLN A 246 1.50 19.83 4.52
C GLN A 246 0.83 18.62 5.15
N VAL A 247 1.59 17.60 5.59
CA VAL A 247 1.04 16.34 6.07
C VAL A 247 1.21 16.20 7.59
N ALA A 248 2.41 16.42 8.10
CA ALA A 248 2.71 16.22 9.52
C ALA A 248 1.87 17.12 10.44
N GLY A 249 1.32 16.54 11.51
CA GLY A 249 0.50 17.24 12.49
C GLY A 249 -0.89 17.66 11.98
N ALA A 250 -1.35 17.20 10.80
CA ALA A 250 -2.67 17.52 10.31
C ALA A 250 -3.76 16.75 11.07
N THR A 251 -4.92 17.37 11.23
CA THR A 251 -6.13 16.79 11.84
C THR A 251 -7.15 16.42 10.76
N VAL A 252 -8.13 15.60 11.11
CA VAL A 252 -9.25 15.25 10.21
C VAL A 252 -10.04 16.50 9.79
N GLU A 253 -10.21 17.44 10.71
CA GLU A 253 -10.97 18.68 10.51
C GLU A 253 -10.31 19.62 9.49
N GLU A 254 -9.00 19.58 9.42
CA GLU A 254 -8.20 20.40 8.49
C GLU A 254 -7.97 19.71 7.14
N SER A 255 -8.11 18.38 7.11
CA SER A 255 -7.83 17.55 5.94
C SER A 255 -9.01 17.51 4.97
N VAL A 256 -8.72 17.14 3.73
CA VAL A 256 -9.75 16.72 2.77
C VAL A 256 -10.25 15.34 3.18
N THR A 257 -11.56 15.14 3.19
CA THR A 257 -12.20 13.90 3.59
C THR A 257 -12.89 13.19 2.43
N TYR A 258 -13.26 11.92 2.61
CA TYR A 258 -14.13 11.20 1.67
C TYR A 258 -15.45 11.93 1.40
N ALA A 259 -15.99 12.64 2.41
CA ALA A 259 -17.19 13.43 2.26
C ALA A 259 -16.97 14.68 1.39
N ASP A 260 -15.79 15.29 1.51
CA ASP A 260 -15.41 16.43 0.68
C ASP A 260 -15.22 16.02 -0.78
N LEU A 261 -14.60 14.86 -1.06
CA LEU A 261 -14.49 14.35 -2.43
C LEU A 261 -15.85 14.19 -3.12
N GLN A 262 -16.88 13.82 -2.35
CA GLN A 262 -18.23 13.69 -2.90
C GLN A 262 -18.95 15.03 -3.14
N LYS A 263 -18.45 16.11 -2.56
CA LYS A 263 -19.00 17.46 -2.67
C LYS A 263 -18.15 18.41 -3.51
N ALA A 264 -16.95 18.00 -3.88
CA ALA A 264 -16.02 18.81 -4.66
C ALA A 264 -16.65 19.26 -5.99
N GLY A 265 -16.30 20.44 -6.45
CA GLY A 265 -16.67 20.91 -7.78
C GLY A 265 -15.93 20.12 -8.88
N LYS A 266 -14.67 19.75 -8.63
CA LYS A 266 -13.85 18.86 -9.46
C LYS A 266 -12.74 18.22 -8.64
N VAL A 267 -12.18 17.12 -9.17
CA VAL A 267 -11.03 16.43 -8.59
C VAL A 267 -9.94 16.27 -9.63
N VAL A 268 -8.70 16.61 -9.25
CA VAL A 268 -7.50 16.41 -10.07
C VAL A 268 -6.65 15.32 -9.42
N LEU A 269 -6.35 14.28 -10.18
CA LEU A 269 -5.48 13.18 -9.76
C LEU A 269 -4.07 13.44 -10.31
N VAL A 270 -3.08 13.54 -9.40
CA VAL A 270 -1.68 13.77 -9.73
C VAL A 270 -0.89 12.56 -9.25
N ASP A 271 -0.28 11.82 -10.17
CA ASP A 271 0.48 10.61 -9.86
C ASP A 271 -0.25 9.63 -8.94
N LEU A 272 -1.56 9.53 -9.11
CA LEU A 272 -2.44 8.66 -8.33
C LEU A 272 -3.40 7.90 -9.25
N GLU A 273 -3.35 6.56 -9.16
CA GLU A 273 -4.36 5.68 -9.75
C GLU A 273 -5.23 5.09 -8.65
N PRO A 274 -6.37 5.71 -8.34
CA PRO A 274 -7.11 5.36 -7.13
C PRO A 274 -7.69 3.94 -7.12
N GLU A 275 -8.00 3.32 -8.28
CA GLU A 275 -8.49 1.93 -8.31
C GLU A 275 -7.42 0.94 -7.82
N ASP A 276 -6.15 1.20 -8.13
CA ASP A 276 -5.01 0.37 -7.79
C ASP A 276 -4.40 0.72 -6.43
N GLU A 277 -4.23 2.02 -6.13
CA GLU A 277 -3.44 2.50 -5.00
C GLU A 277 -4.30 2.79 -3.75
N CYS A 278 -5.53 3.32 -3.93
CA CYS A 278 -6.46 3.58 -2.83
C CYS A 278 -7.94 3.31 -3.23
N PRO A 279 -8.36 2.03 -3.31
CA PRO A 279 -9.63 1.63 -3.91
C PRO A 279 -10.89 2.27 -3.30
N MET A 280 -10.84 2.75 -2.06
CA MET A 280 -12.00 3.42 -1.48
C MET A 280 -12.17 4.84 -2.01
N ILE A 281 -11.09 5.56 -2.30
CA ILE A 281 -11.15 6.83 -3.02
C ILE A 281 -11.81 6.60 -4.39
N PHE A 282 -11.39 5.57 -5.12
CA PHE A 282 -12.03 5.21 -6.40
C PHE A 282 -13.55 5.01 -6.26
N LEU A 283 -14.01 4.22 -5.29
CA LEU A 283 -15.44 3.97 -5.11
C LEU A 283 -16.20 5.25 -4.74
N ARG A 284 -15.61 6.15 -3.95
CA ARG A 284 -16.22 7.44 -3.59
C ARG A 284 -16.32 8.39 -4.78
N LEU A 285 -15.25 8.52 -5.57
CA LEU A 285 -15.24 9.31 -6.79
C LEU A 285 -16.23 8.76 -7.82
N ARG A 286 -16.27 7.43 -8.01
CA ARG A 286 -17.23 6.78 -8.90
C ARG A 286 -18.67 7.03 -8.47
N LYS A 287 -18.97 6.97 -7.17
CA LYS A 287 -20.30 7.30 -6.63
C LYS A 287 -20.68 8.75 -6.93
N ALA A 288 -19.78 9.70 -6.75
CA ALA A 288 -19.98 11.12 -7.04
C ALA A 288 -20.14 11.36 -8.56
N TRP A 289 -19.28 10.77 -9.39
CA TRP A 289 -19.40 10.85 -10.84
C TRP A 289 -20.76 10.31 -11.36
N ARG A 290 -21.18 9.16 -10.86
CA ARG A 290 -22.47 8.58 -11.29
C ARG A 290 -23.67 9.42 -10.87
N LYS A 291 -23.68 9.95 -9.64
CA LYS A 291 -24.82 10.68 -9.09
C LYS A 291 -24.86 12.14 -9.49
N MET A 292 -23.71 12.81 -9.52
CA MET A 292 -23.61 14.27 -9.66
C MET A 292 -22.76 14.67 -10.88
N LYS A 293 -22.21 13.70 -11.62
CA LYS A 293 -21.32 13.97 -12.76
C LYS A 293 -20.06 14.74 -12.35
N LEU A 294 -19.53 14.46 -11.15
CA LEU A 294 -18.30 15.06 -10.67
C LEU A 294 -17.21 15.00 -11.76
N PRO A 295 -16.67 16.13 -12.21
CA PRO A 295 -15.54 16.15 -13.12
C PRO A 295 -14.30 15.60 -12.43
N VAL A 296 -13.64 14.63 -13.06
CA VAL A 296 -12.36 14.09 -12.61
C VAL A 296 -11.35 14.29 -13.75
N LEU A 297 -10.19 14.84 -13.40
CA LEU A 297 -9.07 15.00 -14.32
C LEU A 297 -7.92 14.10 -13.85
N THR A 298 -7.29 13.39 -14.77
CA THR A 298 -6.10 12.57 -14.51
C THR A 298 -4.92 13.20 -15.23
N VAL A 299 -3.94 13.67 -14.47
CA VAL A 299 -2.65 14.13 -14.97
C VAL A 299 -1.77 12.88 -15.14
N GLY A 300 -1.43 12.53 -16.39
CA GLY A 300 -0.67 11.31 -16.66
C GLY A 300 -0.57 10.95 -18.12
N SER A 301 0.05 9.81 -18.40
CA SER A 301 0.37 9.37 -19.77
C SER A 301 -0.81 8.78 -20.54
N HIS A 302 -1.80 8.20 -19.85
CA HIS A 302 -2.97 7.57 -20.45
C HIS A 302 -4.14 7.43 -19.46
N LEU A 303 -5.31 7.11 -19.98
CA LEU A 303 -6.46 6.74 -19.16
C LEU A 303 -6.36 5.28 -18.72
N SER A 304 -6.16 5.05 -17.44
CA SER A 304 -6.24 3.73 -16.86
C SER A 304 -7.65 3.13 -16.94
N ARG A 305 -7.78 1.86 -16.58
CA ARG A 305 -9.10 1.23 -16.42
C ARG A 305 -9.95 1.95 -15.38
N GLY A 306 -9.34 2.30 -14.23
CA GLY A 306 -10.01 3.05 -13.17
C GLY A 306 -10.46 4.43 -13.62
N SER A 307 -9.59 5.19 -14.26
CA SER A 307 -9.88 6.53 -14.78
C SER A 307 -11.04 6.52 -15.78
N ARG A 308 -11.12 5.52 -16.69
CA ARG A 308 -12.27 5.36 -17.60
C ARG A 308 -13.58 5.11 -16.87
N LYS A 309 -13.57 4.30 -15.80
CA LYS A 309 -14.76 4.04 -14.96
C LYS A 309 -15.22 5.28 -14.20
N LEU A 310 -14.33 6.21 -13.93
CA LEU A 310 -14.62 7.52 -13.33
C LEU A 310 -15.12 8.53 -14.36
N GLY A 311 -15.08 8.20 -15.66
CA GLY A 311 -15.33 9.18 -16.73
C GLY A 311 -14.32 10.32 -16.70
N ALA A 312 -13.09 10.05 -16.26
CA ALA A 312 -12.07 11.06 -16.13
C ALA A 312 -11.62 11.61 -17.50
N ALA A 313 -11.29 12.89 -17.53
CA ALA A 313 -10.62 13.51 -18.64
C ALA A 313 -9.10 13.41 -18.45
N LEU A 314 -8.39 12.96 -19.49
CA LEU A 314 -6.94 12.92 -19.50
C LEU A 314 -6.37 14.33 -19.66
N VAL A 315 -5.42 14.71 -18.81
CA VAL A 315 -4.50 15.80 -19.01
C VAL A 315 -3.18 15.18 -19.48
N PRO A 316 -2.93 15.15 -20.80
CA PRO A 316 -1.79 14.41 -21.35
C PRO A 316 -0.48 14.96 -20.80
N THR A 317 0.24 14.10 -20.07
CA THR A 317 1.45 14.50 -19.33
C THR A 317 2.44 13.34 -19.36
N ALA A 318 3.66 13.61 -19.80
CA ALA A 318 4.74 12.65 -19.66
C ALA A 318 5.27 12.67 -18.21
N PRO A 319 5.67 11.51 -17.64
CA PRO A 319 6.25 11.47 -16.32
C PRO A 319 7.43 12.46 -16.19
N GLY A 320 7.35 13.33 -15.15
CA GLY A 320 8.29 14.43 -14.91
C GLY A 320 7.84 15.80 -15.45
N ASP A 321 6.71 15.88 -16.18
CA ASP A 321 6.14 17.14 -16.70
C ASP A 321 4.87 17.57 -15.93
N GLU A 322 4.58 16.95 -14.79
CA GLU A 322 3.36 17.15 -13.98
C GLU A 322 3.22 18.61 -13.54
N ALA A 323 4.32 19.21 -13.06
CA ALA A 323 4.33 20.61 -12.65
C ALA A 323 3.87 21.55 -13.77
N ALA A 324 4.42 21.39 -14.98
CA ALA A 324 4.05 22.20 -16.13
C ALA A 324 2.57 21.99 -16.54
N SER A 325 2.06 20.78 -16.41
CA SER A 325 0.66 20.46 -16.70
C SER A 325 -0.29 21.11 -15.69
N LEU A 326 0.07 21.10 -14.41
CA LEU A 326 -0.70 21.77 -13.34
C LEU A 326 -0.74 23.28 -13.53
N VAL A 327 0.39 23.89 -13.88
CA VAL A 327 0.45 25.34 -14.19
C VAL A 327 -0.47 25.67 -15.36
N ARG A 328 -0.44 24.90 -16.46
CA ARG A 328 -1.34 25.11 -17.61
C ARG A 328 -2.81 25.01 -17.22
N LEU A 329 -3.20 24.03 -16.38
CA LEU A 329 -4.56 23.91 -15.88
C LEU A 329 -5.00 25.14 -15.08
N ALA A 330 -4.10 25.69 -14.26
CA ALA A 330 -4.36 26.88 -13.48
C ALA A 330 -4.48 28.14 -14.35
N GLU A 331 -3.64 28.30 -15.37
CA GLU A 331 -3.71 29.39 -16.35
C GLU A 331 -5.01 29.34 -17.17
N GLN A 332 -5.51 28.17 -17.46
CA GLN A 332 -6.81 27.95 -18.13
C GLN A 332 -8.02 28.17 -17.21
N GLY A 333 -7.80 28.49 -15.93
CA GLY A 333 -8.87 28.64 -14.95
C GLY A 333 -9.57 27.33 -14.59
N THR A 334 -8.91 26.19 -14.85
CA THR A 334 -9.47 24.87 -14.53
C THR A 334 -9.33 24.55 -13.05
N ILE A 335 -8.29 25.06 -12.38
CA ILE A 335 -8.05 24.89 -10.93
C ILE A 335 -8.54 26.15 -10.22
N ASP A 336 -9.47 26.00 -9.29
CA ASP A 336 -10.17 27.02 -8.53
C ASP A 336 -10.44 26.55 -7.09
N GLU A 337 -11.17 27.35 -6.31
CA GLU A 337 -11.54 27.10 -4.91
C GLU A 337 -12.38 25.84 -4.68
N ASP A 338 -13.12 25.38 -5.68
CA ASP A 338 -13.92 24.15 -5.63
C ASP A 338 -13.12 22.90 -6.02
N THR A 339 -11.83 23.06 -6.35
CA THR A 339 -10.96 21.98 -6.81
C THR A 339 -10.31 21.26 -5.63
N VAL A 340 -10.36 19.91 -5.67
CA VAL A 340 -9.57 19.06 -4.80
C VAL A 340 -8.48 18.37 -5.60
N ILE A 341 -7.22 18.51 -5.18
CA ILE A 341 -6.05 17.88 -5.80
C ILE A 341 -5.65 16.69 -4.93
N LEU A 342 -5.74 15.48 -5.47
CA LEU A 342 -5.24 14.27 -4.81
C LEU A 342 -3.87 13.93 -5.35
N VAL A 343 -2.89 13.89 -4.46
CA VAL A 343 -1.47 13.69 -4.78
C VAL A 343 -1.03 12.31 -4.31
N GLY A 344 -0.60 11.46 -5.23
CA GLY A 344 -0.06 10.15 -4.92
C GLY A 344 1.41 10.18 -4.47
N GLU A 345 1.89 9.08 -3.88
CA GLU A 345 3.30 8.98 -3.43
C GLU A 345 4.31 9.11 -4.57
N ARG A 346 3.90 8.81 -5.82
CA ARG A 346 4.76 8.87 -7.00
C ARG A 346 5.16 10.30 -7.38
N ALA A 347 4.37 11.30 -6.99
CA ALA A 347 4.69 12.72 -7.17
C ALA A 347 6.00 13.13 -6.49
N ALA A 348 6.48 12.35 -5.52
CA ALA A 348 7.82 12.52 -4.93
C ALA A 348 8.95 12.51 -5.96
N THR A 349 8.75 11.90 -7.11
CA THR A 349 9.76 11.78 -8.17
C THR A 349 9.49 12.67 -9.39
N ALA A 350 8.39 13.43 -9.37
CA ALA A 350 8.00 14.39 -10.41
C ALA A 350 8.52 15.80 -10.03
N PRO A 351 9.56 16.32 -10.71
CA PRO A 351 10.22 17.57 -10.29
C PRO A 351 9.28 18.75 -10.25
N GLY A 352 9.19 19.43 -9.10
CA GLY A 352 8.38 20.61 -8.91
C GLY A 352 6.86 20.35 -8.80
N ALA A 353 6.41 19.10 -8.89
CA ALA A 353 4.99 18.77 -8.82
C ALA A 353 4.38 19.11 -7.45
N LEU A 354 5.07 18.72 -6.37
CA LEU A 354 4.62 18.96 -5.00
C LEU A 354 4.64 20.47 -4.66
N ALA A 355 5.71 21.17 -5.05
CA ALA A 355 5.81 22.63 -4.89
C ALA A 355 4.70 23.36 -5.65
N THR A 356 4.39 22.93 -6.88
CA THR A 356 3.31 23.51 -7.68
C THR A 356 1.95 23.27 -7.03
N VAL A 357 1.68 22.08 -6.48
CA VAL A 357 0.42 21.80 -5.76
C VAL A 357 0.27 22.73 -4.55
N ILE A 358 1.34 22.93 -3.75
CA ILE A 358 1.31 23.87 -2.61
C ILE A 358 0.99 25.29 -3.09
N ASP A 359 1.65 25.74 -4.17
CA ASP A 359 1.41 27.08 -4.72
C ASP A 359 -0.02 27.26 -5.23
N LEU A 360 -0.58 26.24 -5.88
CA LEU A 360 -1.98 26.24 -6.34
C LEU A 360 -2.98 26.30 -5.17
N CYS A 361 -2.73 25.58 -4.09
CA CYS A 361 -3.55 25.70 -2.89
C CYS A 361 -3.52 27.12 -2.30
N ARG A 362 -2.34 27.74 -2.29
CA ARG A 362 -2.15 29.10 -1.78
C ARG A 362 -2.74 30.18 -2.70
N THR A 363 -2.61 30.04 -4.04
CA THR A 363 -2.95 31.11 -5.02
C THR A 363 -4.33 30.96 -5.63
N ARG A 364 -4.94 29.79 -5.58
CA ARG A 364 -6.25 29.45 -6.15
C ARG A 364 -7.27 28.97 -5.12
N ASP A 365 -6.87 28.94 -3.83
CA ASP A 365 -7.68 28.39 -2.72
C ASP A 365 -8.11 26.94 -2.96
N ALA A 366 -7.42 26.20 -3.84
CA ALA A 366 -7.64 24.78 -4.05
C ALA A 366 -7.27 23.98 -2.79
N ARG A 367 -7.97 22.87 -2.54
CA ARG A 367 -7.64 21.98 -1.45
C ARG A 367 -6.84 20.78 -1.97
N MET A 368 -5.94 20.25 -1.14
CA MET A 368 -5.17 19.07 -1.52
C MET A 368 -5.22 18.01 -0.44
N ALA A 369 -4.92 16.75 -0.82
CA ALA A 369 -4.60 15.68 0.10
C ALA A 369 -3.50 14.79 -0.48
N TRP A 370 -2.58 14.37 0.38
CA TRP A 370 -1.60 13.34 0.06
C TRP A 370 -2.20 11.95 0.30
N VAL A 371 -2.08 11.09 -0.69
CA VAL A 371 -2.60 9.72 -0.66
C VAL A 371 -1.43 8.74 -0.77
N PRO A 372 -0.85 8.32 0.36
CA PRO A 372 0.19 7.31 0.34
C PRO A 372 -0.38 5.93 0.03
N ARG A 373 0.49 5.04 -0.42
CA ARG A 373 0.06 3.69 -0.79
C ARG A 373 -0.09 2.76 0.41
N ARG A 374 0.73 2.88 1.45
CA ARG A 374 0.72 1.96 2.60
C ARG A 374 -0.04 2.53 3.80
N ALA A 375 -0.65 1.65 4.57
CA ALA A 375 -1.51 2.02 5.71
C ALA A 375 -0.79 2.75 6.85
N GLY A 376 0.50 2.53 7.03
CA GLY A 376 1.28 3.10 8.14
C GLY A 376 2.02 4.39 7.80
N GLU A 377 1.99 4.88 6.55
CA GLU A 377 2.85 5.99 6.12
C GLU A 377 2.44 7.32 6.74
N VAL A 378 1.14 7.65 6.81
CA VAL A 378 0.68 8.87 7.53
C VAL A 378 1.09 8.80 9.00
N GLY A 379 0.90 7.64 9.64
CA GLY A 379 1.32 7.43 11.02
C GLY A 379 2.84 7.49 11.23
N ALA A 380 3.63 7.12 10.23
CA ALA A 380 5.09 7.24 10.27
C ALA A 380 5.55 8.70 10.18
N VAL A 381 4.90 9.51 9.33
CA VAL A 381 5.13 10.97 9.30
C VAL A 381 4.79 11.58 10.65
N GLU A 382 3.62 11.27 11.20
CA GLU A 382 3.16 11.77 12.48
C GLU A 382 4.06 11.37 13.66
N ALA A 383 4.60 10.15 13.62
CA ALA A 383 5.55 9.66 14.63
C ALA A 383 6.99 10.18 14.45
N GLY A 384 7.26 10.96 13.40
CA GLY A 384 8.59 11.51 13.12
C GLY A 384 9.59 10.45 12.62
N CYS A 385 9.16 9.45 11.86
CA CYS A 385 10.04 8.49 11.19
C CYS A 385 10.59 9.07 9.86
N LEU A 386 11.00 10.32 9.91
CA LEU A 386 11.68 11.06 8.84
C LEU A 386 12.97 11.69 9.37
N PRO A 387 14.01 11.81 8.53
CA PRO A 387 15.31 12.34 8.97
C PRO A 387 15.26 13.82 9.39
N THR A 388 14.25 14.55 8.96
CA THR A 388 14.08 15.98 9.18
C THR A 388 13.05 16.32 10.25
N LEU A 389 12.26 15.32 10.69
CA LEU A 389 11.13 15.54 11.60
C LEU A 389 11.21 14.71 12.90
N LEU A 390 10.85 15.35 13.99
CA LEU A 390 10.42 14.75 15.24
C LEU A 390 8.90 14.55 15.23
N PRO A 391 8.31 13.80 16.18
CA PRO A 391 6.87 13.55 16.18
C PRO A 391 6.01 14.81 16.18
N GLY A 392 4.84 14.73 15.53
CA GLY A 392 3.86 15.82 15.45
C GLY A 392 4.32 16.97 14.57
N GLY A 393 5.13 16.71 13.54
CA GLY A 393 5.57 17.72 12.58
C GLY A 393 6.63 18.70 13.11
N ARG A 394 7.32 18.38 14.18
CA ARG A 394 8.35 19.21 14.81
C ARG A 394 9.68 19.10 14.05
N PRO A 395 10.23 20.20 13.48
CA PRO A 395 11.50 20.13 12.75
C PRO A 395 12.68 19.76 13.66
N VAL A 396 13.56 18.88 13.20
CA VAL A 396 14.79 18.51 13.91
C VAL A 396 15.70 19.72 14.14
N THR A 397 15.75 20.66 13.21
CA THR A 397 16.59 21.86 13.28
C THR A 397 16.06 22.93 14.24
N ASP A 398 14.79 22.89 14.62
CA ASP A 398 14.18 23.86 15.53
C ASP A 398 14.51 23.48 16.99
N ALA A 399 15.18 24.40 17.70
CA ALA A 399 15.58 24.19 19.09
C ALA A 399 14.39 24.06 20.05
N LYS A 400 13.28 24.78 19.80
CA LYS A 400 12.06 24.71 20.63
C LYS A 400 11.37 23.36 20.43
N ALA A 401 11.30 22.88 19.19
CA ALA A 401 10.77 21.57 18.85
C ALA A 401 11.52 20.44 19.55
N ARG A 402 12.87 20.51 19.56
CA ARG A 402 13.71 19.53 20.28
C ARG A 402 13.50 19.56 21.78
N VAL A 403 13.42 20.75 22.38
CA VAL A 403 13.17 20.92 23.82
C VAL A 403 11.81 20.35 24.21
N ASP A 404 10.79 20.61 23.41
CA ASP A 404 9.43 20.12 23.63
C ASP A 404 9.39 18.58 23.65
N VAL A 405 9.97 17.93 22.64
CA VAL A 405 10.03 16.46 22.57
C VAL A 405 10.95 15.87 23.64
N ALA A 406 12.11 16.51 23.92
CA ALA A 406 13.02 16.06 24.96
C ALA A 406 12.36 16.09 26.35
N ALA A 407 11.59 17.14 26.65
CA ALA A 407 10.82 17.23 27.88
C ALA A 407 9.76 16.13 27.99
N ALA A 408 8.97 15.90 26.92
CA ALA A 408 7.96 14.85 26.88
C ALA A 408 8.59 13.43 27.01
N TRP A 409 9.78 13.24 26.49
CA TRP A 409 10.49 11.96 26.57
C TRP A 409 11.35 11.80 27.82
N GLY A 410 11.55 12.86 28.62
CA GLY A 410 12.35 12.85 29.80
C GLY A 410 13.86 12.65 29.56
N VAL A 411 14.38 13.23 28.46
CA VAL A 411 15.80 13.17 28.07
C VAL A 411 16.41 14.57 28.06
N GLU A 412 17.74 14.66 28.20
CA GLU A 412 18.44 15.95 28.28
C GLU A 412 18.48 16.67 26.93
N SER A 413 18.71 15.94 25.83
CA SER A 413 18.85 16.49 24.50
C SER A 413 18.50 15.46 23.42
N LEU A 414 18.26 15.96 22.21
CA LEU A 414 18.07 15.18 21.00
C LEU A 414 19.06 15.63 19.92
N PRO A 415 19.43 14.76 18.97
CA PRO A 415 20.25 15.13 17.82
C PRO A 415 19.63 16.31 17.06
N ASP A 416 20.46 17.31 16.68
CA ASP A 416 20.02 18.59 16.12
C ASP A 416 20.27 18.73 14.61
N GLN A 417 21.00 17.79 14.02
CA GLN A 417 21.24 17.76 12.57
C GLN A 417 20.26 16.84 11.88
N PRO A 418 19.74 17.20 10.71
CA PRO A 418 18.98 16.30 9.87
C PRO A 418 19.75 15.01 9.58
N GLY A 419 19.03 13.88 9.60
CA GLY A 419 19.60 12.59 9.27
C GLY A 419 19.62 12.30 7.78
N ARG A 420 20.03 11.08 7.44
CA ARG A 420 20.06 10.54 6.09
C ARG A 420 18.70 9.96 5.70
N THR A 421 18.29 10.18 4.46
CA THR A 421 17.14 9.49 3.84
C THR A 421 17.48 8.02 3.55
N THR A 422 16.48 7.19 3.22
CA THR A 422 16.68 5.78 2.85
C THR A 422 17.76 5.60 1.77
N PRO A 423 17.73 6.29 0.62
CA PRO A 423 18.82 6.19 -0.37
C PRO A 423 20.19 6.57 0.20
N GLN A 424 20.26 7.68 0.94
CA GLN A 424 21.52 8.14 1.54
C GLN A 424 22.06 7.16 2.60
N MET A 425 21.19 6.50 3.38
CA MET A 425 21.61 5.47 4.31
C MET A 425 22.17 4.24 3.59
N LEU A 426 21.55 3.84 2.47
CA LEU A 426 22.05 2.72 1.65
C LEU A 426 23.40 3.06 1.01
N ASP A 427 23.57 4.27 0.49
CA ASP A 427 24.85 4.74 -0.04
C ASP A 427 25.93 4.74 1.05
N ALA A 428 25.59 5.25 2.25
CA ALA A 428 26.49 5.31 3.40
C ALA A 428 26.86 3.92 3.97
N LEU A 429 25.97 2.93 3.90
CA LEU A 429 26.32 1.53 4.17
C LEU A 429 27.27 0.98 3.11
N GLY A 430 27.03 1.33 1.84
CA GLY A 430 27.85 0.91 0.70
C GLY A 430 29.29 1.43 0.75
N ASP A 431 29.52 2.64 1.24
CA ASP A 431 30.83 3.28 1.37
C ASP A 431 31.46 3.14 2.77
N GLY A 432 30.71 2.57 3.74
CA GLY A 432 31.16 2.32 5.12
C GLY A 432 31.10 3.54 6.06
N SER A 433 30.51 4.67 5.65
CA SER A 433 30.28 5.84 6.50
C SER A 433 29.11 5.65 7.49
N LEU A 434 28.24 4.67 7.22
CA LEU A 434 27.26 4.12 8.15
C LEU A 434 27.61 2.65 8.42
N GLU A 435 27.81 2.28 9.69
CA GLU A 435 28.32 0.95 10.03
C GLU A 435 27.22 -0.07 10.33
N ALA A 436 26.09 0.38 10.91
CA ALA A 436 25.00 -0.52 11.26
C ALA A 436 23.65 -0.01 10.77
N VAL A 437 22.72 -0.94 10.56
CA VAL A 437 21.33 -0.60 10.26
C VAL A 437 20.36 -1.54 10.95
N MET A 438 19.26 -0.98 11.46
CA MET A 438 18.11 -1.72 11.95
C MET A 438 16.97 -1.59 10.92
N VAL A 439 16.37 -2.71 10.54
CA VAL A 439 15.36 -2.75 9.47
C VAL A 439 14.10 -3.45 9.97
N SER A 440 12.94 -2.84 9.76
CA SER A 440 11.63 -3.44 10.05
C SER A 440 10.68 -3.31 8.88
N GLY A 441 10.15 -4.45 8.40
CA GLY A 441 9.07 -4.47 7.39
C GLY A 441 9.43 -3.89 6.02
N VAL A 442 10.70 -3.91 5.64
CA VAL A 442 11.21 -3.44 4.33
C VAL A 442 11.44 -4.62 3.41
N GLN A 443 10.92 -4.52 2.19
CA GLN A 443 11.23 -5.43 1.09
C GLN A 443 12.18 -4.73 0.12
N LEU A 444 13.32 -5.34 -0.19
CA LEU A 444 14.33 -4.71 -1.06
C LEU A 444 13.80 -4.48 -2.48
N SER A 445 12.87 -5.34 -2.93
CA SER A 445 12.17 -5.16 -4.22
C SER A 445 11.28 -3.91 -4.30
N ASP A 446 10.98 -3.27 -3.16
CA ASP A 446 10.22 -2.02 -3.12
C ASP A 446 11.09 -0.79 -3.39
N LEU A 447 12.42 -0.93 -3.24
CA LEU A 447 13.39 0.14 -3.42
C LEU A 447 13.68 0.43 -4.90
N PRO A 448 14.09 1.64 -5.25
CA PRO A 448 14.38 2.03 -6.64
C PRO A 448 15.49 1.20 -7.30
N ASP A 449 16.48 0.79 -6.52
CA ASP A 449 17.57 -0.09 -6.92
C ASP A 449 17.73 -1.24 -5.90
N PRO A 450 17.00 -2.35 -6.09
CA PRO A 450 17.09 -3.50 -5.20
C PRO A 450 18.48 -4.13 -5.15
N GLN A 451 19.26 -4.06 -6.25
CA GLN A 451 20.60 -4.64 -6.32
C GLN A 451 21.60 -3.83 -5.49
N ALA A 452 21.58 -2.51 -5.63
CA ALA A 452 22.39 -1.62 -4.80
C ALA A 452 22.05 -1.79 -3.31
N ALA A 453 20.75 -1.92 -2.98
CA ALA A 453 20.31 -2.16 -1.60
C ALA A 453 20.82 -3.50 -1.03
N ARG A 454 20.82 -4.59 -1.82
CA ARG A 454 21.43 -5.86 -1.42
C ARG A 454 22.92 -5.70 -1.14
N GLN A 455 23.65 -5.05 -2.05
CA GLN A 455 25.08 -4.80 -1.90
C GLN A 455 25.39 -3.91 -0.69
N ALA A 456 24.56 -2.93 -0.40
CA ALA A 456 24.70 -2.06 0.76
C ALA A 456 24.56 -2.86 2.08
N LEU A 457 23.55 -3.72 2.17
CA LEU A 457 23.36 -4.60 3.32
C LEU A 457 24.47 -5.65 3.45
N ASP A 458 24.98 -6.21 2.35
CA ASP A 458 26.09 -7.15 2.36
C ASP A 458 27.41 -6.52 2.81
N LYS A 459 27.57 -5.19 2.66
CA LYS A 459 28.75 -4.42 3.11
C LYS A 459 28.59 -3.85 4.52
N ALA A 460 27.38 -3.75 5.05
CA ALA A 460 27.13 -3.24 6.37
C ALA A 460 27.91 -4.06 7.41
N CYS A 461 28.51 -3.38 8.42
CA CYS A 461 29.23 -4.06 9.49
C CYS A 461 28.29 -4.85 10.41
N PHE A 462 27.05 -4.38 10.55
CA PHE A 462 26.06 -5.05 11.40
C PHE A 462 24.62 -4.71 10.99
N VAL A 463 23.81 -5.75 10.80
CA VAL A 463 22.41 -5.63 10.39
C VAL A 463 21.49 -6.32 11.39
N VAL A 464 20.50 -5.59 11.91
CA VAL A 464 19.43 -6.14 12.75
C VAL A 464 18.11 -6.06 12.00
N SER A 465 17.41 -7.18 11.90
CA SER A 465 16.09 -7.24 11.26
C SER A 465 14.99 -7.56 12.28
N LEU A 466 13.91 -6.75 12.28
CA LEU A 466 12.65 -7.07 12.97
C LEU A 466 11.63 -7.47 11.90
N GLU A 467 11.32 -8.76 11.80
CA GLU A 467 10.54 -9.24 10.66
C GLU A 467 9.56 -10.36 11.03
N GLN A 468 8.49 -10.47 10.28
CA GLN A 468 7.45 -11.49 10.46
C GLN A 468 7.78 -12.78 9.72
N ARG A 469 8.42 -12.69 8.57
CA ARG A 469 8.70 -13.77 7.62
C ARG A 469 10.13 -13.66 7.11
N ARG A 470 10.65 -14.76 6.58
CA ARG A 470 11.95 -14.72 5.89
C ARG A 470 11.89 -13.80 4.68
N SER A 471 12.94 -13.00 4.51
CA SER A 471 13.07 -12.02 3.43
C SER A 471 14.54 -11.86 3.05
N GLU A 472 14.81 -11.18 1.95
CA GLU A 472 16.16 -10.84 1.53
C GLU A 472 16.93 -10.04 2.59
N VAL A 473 16.23 -9.25 3.40
CA VAL A 473 16.82 -8.52 4.55
C VAL A 473 17.20 -9.49 5.65
N THR A 474 16.31 -10.42 6.03
CA THR A 474 16.62 -11.40 7.09
C THR A 474 17.78 -12.32 6.71
N GLU A 475 17.93 -12.65 5.41
CA GLU A 475 19.05 -13.46 4.92
C GLU A 475 20.41 -12.77 5.09
N ARG A 476 20.43 -11.43 5.13
CA ARG A 476 21.64 -10.61 5.29
C ARG A 476 21.86 -10.14 6.73
N ALA A 477 20.84 -10.26 7.57
CA ALA A 477 20.92 -9.80 8.96
C ALA A 477 21.85 -10.65 9.82
N ASP A 478 22.50 -10.02 10.79
CA ASP A 478 23.28 -10.67 11.85
C ASP A 478 22.38 -11.16 12.97
N VAL A 479 21.35 -10.38 13.27
CA VAL A 479 20.33 -10.74 14.26
C VAL A 479 18.94 -10.51 13.67
N VAL A 480 18.07 -11.50 13.83
CA VAL A 480 16.67 -11.43 13.42
C VAL A 480 15.75 -11.61 14.61
N PHE A 481 14.92 -10.62 14.89
CA PHE A 481 13.86 -10.69 15.88
C PHE A 481 12.52 -10.98 15.23
N PRO A 482 11.81 -12.05 15.62
CA PRO A 482 10.46 -12.30 15.16
C PRO A 482 9.50 -11.28 15.77
N VAL A 483 8.68 -10.65 14.93
CA VAL A 483 7.65 -9.72 15.41
C VAL A 483 6.24 -10.22 15.13
N CYS A 484 5.28 -9.68 15.90
CA CYS A 484 3.87 -10.01 15.80
C CYS A 484 3.32 -9.73 14.40
N LEU A 485 2.41 -10.60 13.93
CA LEU A 485 1.48 -10.23 12.86
C LEU A 485 0.49 -9.16 13.36
N LEU A 486 -0.11 -8.43 12.44
CA LEU A 486 -1.10 -7.44 12.81
C LEU A 486 -2.29 -8.06 13.58
N GLU A 487 -2.67 -9.28 13.27
CA GLU A 487 -3.73 -10.02 14.00
C GLU A 487 -3.33 -10.46 15.43
N GLU A 488 -2.06 -10.34 15.78
CA GLU A 488 -1.48 -10.71 17.09
C GLU A 488 -1.19 -9.50 17.98
N THR A 489 -1.31 -8.28 17.46
CA THR A 489 -1.05 -7.03 18.17
C THR A 489 -2.25 -6.08 18.08
N SER A 490 -2.16 -4.97 18.80
CA SER A 490 -3.07 -3.83 18.69
C SER A 490 -2.30 -2.59 18.24
N GLY A 491 -3.01 -1.54 17.85
CA GLY A 491 -2.42 -0.27 17.47
C GLY A 491 -3.38 0.62 16.71
N THR A 492 -2.86 1.68 16.12
CA THR A 492 -3.62 2.67 15.36
C THR A 492 -2.95 2.90 14.01
N PHE A 493 -3.73 2.90 12.94
CA PHE A 493 -3.33 3.49 11.66
C PHE A 493 -3.99 4.85 11.51
N LEU A 494 -3.31 5.81 10.90
CA LEU A 494 -3.90 7.01 10.37
C LEU A 494 -4.10 6.82 8.87
N ASP A 495 -5.32 7.05 8.39
CA ASP A 495 -5.60 7.00 6.97
C ASP A 495 -5.20 8.32 6.26
N TRP A 496 -5.42 8.41 4.95
CA TRP A 496 -5.09 9.59 4.16
C TRP A 496 -5.85 10.87 4.58
N GLU A 497 -6.94 10.72 5.36
CA GLU A 497 -7.69 11.84 5.98
C GLU A 497 -7.15 12.18 7.37
N HIS A 498 -6.06 11.58 7.83
CA HIS A 498 -5.58 11.61 9.23
C HIS A 498 -6.55 10.99 10.26
N ARG A 499 -7.55 10.26 9.80
CA ARG A 499 -8.54 9.61 10.66
C ARG A 499 -7.98 8.34 11.30
N PRO A 500 -8.05 8.22 12.64
CA PRO A 500 -7.54 7.04 13.31
C PRO A 500 -8.41 5.81 13.07
N GLY A 501 -7.75 4.71 12.72
CA GLY A 501 -8.33 3.39 12.55
C GLY A 501 -7.71 2.39 13.52
N ARG A 502 -8.53 1.76 14.37
CA ARG A 502 -8.06 0.90 15.45
C ARG A 502 -7.78 -0.53 14.98
N VAL A 503 -6.58 -1.01 15.25
CA VAL A 503 -6.20 -2.42 15.13
C VAL A 503 -6.50 -3.13 16.43
N ARG A 504 -7.10 -4.33 16.36
CA ARG A 504 -7.47 -5.13 17.53
C ARG A 504 -6.88 -6.53 17.45
N VAL A 505 -6.39 -7.02 18.58
CA VAL A 505 -5.86 -8.37 18.72
C VAL A 505 -6.95 -9.42 18.43
N ILE A 506 -6.66 -10.32 17.52
CA ILE A 506 -7.50 -11.46 17.13
C ILE A 506 -6.87 -12.74 17.68
N ASN A 507 -5.57 -12.93 17.42
CA ASN A 507 -4.81 -14.10 17.87
C ASN A 507 -4.20 -13.82 19.26
N LYS A 508 -4.70 -14.53 20.27
CA LYS A 508 -4.25 -14.42 21.67
C LYS A 508 -3.48 -15.65 22.13
N GLN A 509 -2.82 -16.37 21.21
CA GLN A 509 -2.06 -17.55 21.59
C GLN A 509 -0.83 -17.21 22.43
N PRO A 510 -0.47 -18.03 23.44
CA PRO A 510 0.64 -17.71 24.38
C PRO A 510 2.05 -17.70 23.75
N ARG A 511 2.21 -18.19 22.52
CA ARG A 511 3.49 -18.35 21.82
C ARG A 511 3.65 -17.39 20.63
N THR A 512 2.98 -16.24 20.67
CA THR A 512 3.19 -15.20 19.65
C THR A 512 4.55 -14.55 19.86
N PRO A 513 5.23 -14.13 18.79
CA PRO A 513 6.39 -13.25 18.85
C PRO A 513 6.08 -11.95 19.63
N MET A 514 7.11 -11.22 20.02
CA MET A 514 6.94 -9.91 20.65
C MET A 514 6.53 -8.88 19.58
N ASN A 515 5.77 -7.84 19.98
CA ASN A 515 5.61 -6.68 19.11
C ASN A 515 6.89 -5.82 19.12
N GLU A 516 7.03 -4.95 18.12
CA GLU A 516 8.21 -4.10 17.94
C GLU A 516 8.53 -3.30 19.20
N ILE A 517 7.52 -2.72 19.85
CA ILE A 517 7.70 -1.88 21.05
C ILE A 517 8.41 -2.65 22.17
N ARG A 518 8.04 -3.92 22.37
CA ARG A 518 8.68 -4.77 23.40
C ARG A 518 10.09 -5.16 23.02
N VAL A 519 10.37 -5.44 21.75
CA VAL A 519 11.72 -5.74 21.26
C VAL A 519 12.62 -4.54 21.46
N LEU A 520 12.17 -3.35 21.01
CA LEU A 520 12.91 -2.10 21.16
C LEU A 520 13.13 -1.73 22.61
N ALA A 521 12.13 -1.91 23.48
CA ALA A 521 12.26 -1.66 24.91
C ALA A 521 13.30 -2.60 25.56
N ALA A 522 13.31 -3.89 25.16
CA ALA A 522 14.30 -4.83 25.70
C ALA A 522 15.72 -4.50 25.24
N LEU A 523 15.91 -4.09 23.99
CA LEU A 523 17.20 -3.60 23.49
C LEU A 523 17.63 -2.32 24.21
N ALA A 524 16.73 -1.35 24.37
CA ALA A 524 16.97 -0.08 25.05
C ALA A 524 17.38 -0.28 26.51
N ASP A 525 16.69 -1.18 27.25
CA ASP A 525 17.04 -1.53 28.61
C ASP A 525 18.43 -2.17 28.68
N ALA A 526 18.76 -3.09 27.79
CA ALA A 526 20.06 -3.76 27.74
C ALA A 526 21.21 -2.80 27.32
N MET A 527 20.90 -1.74 26.55
CA MET A 527 21.84 -0.65 26.21
C MET A 527 21.92 0.44 27.27
N GLY A 528 21.18 0.31 28.40
CA GLY A 528 21.23 1.25 29.53
C GLY A 528 20.43 2.55 29.34
N THR A 529 19.63 2.66 28.29
CA THR A 529 18.79 3.84 28.01
C THR A 529 17.33 3.41 27.87
N PRO A 530 16.57 3.29 28.97
CA PRO A 530 15.18 2.79 28.92
C PRO A 530 14.28 3.59 27.97
N LEU A 531 13.51 2.91 27.13
CA LEU A 531 12.66 3.55 26.13
C LEU A 531 11.44 4.29 26.73
N GLY A 532 11.11 4.03 28.01
CA GLY A 532 9.97 4.65 28.69
C GLY A 532 8.59 4.09 28.29
N MET A 533 8.53 3.14 27.34
CA MET A 533 7.32 2.44 26.91
C MET A 533 7.63 0.99 26.60
N ARG A 534 6.73 0.06 26.99
CA ARG A 534 6.87 -1.40 26.78
C ARG A 534 5.61 -2.04 26.20
N THR A 535 4.53 -1.27 26.12
CA THR A 535 3.25 -1.75 25.63
C THR A 535 2.65 -0.75 24.61
N VAL A 536 1.79 -1.25 23.75
CA VAL A 536 1.06 -0.41 22.79
C VAL A 536 0.28 0.70 23.49
N SER A 537 -0.34 0.40 24.66
CA SER A 537 -1.08 1.40 25.43
C SER A 537 -0.18 2.52 25.97
N GLN A 538 1.04 2.19 26.44
CA GLN A 538 2.00 3.20 26.88
C GLN A 538 2.50 4.05 25.70
N ALA A 539 2.77 3.44 24.55
CA ALA A 539 3.17 4.16 23.36
C ALA A 539 2.05 5.08 22.84
N HIS A 540 0.81 4.60 22.89
CA HIS A 540 -0.36 5.41 22.54
C HIS A 540 -0.52 6.62 23.48
N GLN A 541 -0.38 6.39 24.78
CA GLN A 541 -0.42 7.47 25.77
C GLN A 541 0.72 8.49 25.54
N ALA A 542 1.93 8.02 25.29
CA ALA A 542 3.07 8.88 24.98
C ALA A 542 2.88 9.70 23.69
N TRP A 543 2.16 9.16 22.69
CA TRP A 543 1.79 9.91 21.51
C TRP A 543 0.79 11.03 21.83
N LEU A 544 -0.24 10.74 22.64
CA LEU A 544 -1.21 11.75 23.05
C LEU A 544 -0.59 12.85 23.94
N GLU A 545 0.39 12.51 24.77
CA GLU A 545 1.06 13.45 25.66
C GLU A 545 1.97 14.46 24.93
N LEU A 546 2.40 14.14 23.70
CA LEU A 546 3.17 15.08 22.88
C LEU A 546 2.34 16.33 22.48
N GLY A 547 1.01 16.16 22.33
CA GLY A 547 0.13 17.25 21.92
C GLY A 547 0.50 17.89 20.57
N ASP A 548 -0.25 18.94 20.22
CA ASP A 548 -0.06 19.66 18.98
C ASP A 548 1.18 20.56 19.03
N TRP A 549 1.81 20.77 17.87
CA TRP A 549 2.95 21.66 17.70
C TRP A 549 2.51 23.07 17.32
N GLU A 550 2.75 24.07 18.19
CA GLU A 550 2.39 25.48 17.93
C GLU A 550 3.14 26.11 16.74
N GLY A 551 4.30 25.56 16.35
CA GLY A 551 5.12 26.02 15.23
C GLY A 551 4.73 25.44 13.87
N ARG A 552 3.64 24.66 13.78
CA ARG A 552 3.15 24.08 12.54
C ARG A 552 2.82 25.18 11.51
N GLY A 553 3.21 24.96 10.25
CA GLY A 553 2.96 25.93 9.17
C GLY A 553 3.87 27.17 9.16
N GLN A 554 4.75 27.34 10.17
CA GLN A 554 5.73 28.44 10.20
C GLN A 554 7.03 28.11 9.48
N SER A 555 7.26 26.86 9.11
CA SER A 555 8.41 26.44 8.33
C SER A 555 8.19 26.82 6.88
N GLU A 556 8.75 27.96 6.44
CA GLU A 556 8.98 28.24 5.04
C GLU A 556 10.05 27.25 4.53
N SER A 557 9.69 26.00 4.36
CA SER A 557 10.53 25.06 3.64
C SER A 557 10.59 25.50 2.20
N THR A 558 11.73 26.05 1.79
CA THR A 558 12.05 26.20 0.36
C THR A 558 12.09 24.79 -0.22
N VAL A 559 10.99 24.39 -0.83
CA VAL A 559 10.87 23.10 -1.50
C VAL A 559 11.77 23.17 -2.73
N VAL A 560 12.88 22.45 -2.69
CA VAL A 560 13.82 22.37 -3.83
C VAL A 560 13.39 21.20 -4.69
N ALA A 561 12.96 21.50 -5.91
CA ALA A 561 12.61 20.46 -6.88
C ALA A 561 13.81 19.54 -7.15
N PRO A 562 13.60 18.23 -7.23
CA PRO A 562 14.64 17.31 -7.66
C PRO A 562 15.07 17.64 -9.10
N PRO A 563 16.30 17.30 -9.50
CA PRO A 563 16.70 17.45 -10.89
C PRO A 563 15.76 16.66 -11.81
N ALA A 564 15.41 17.26 -12.93
CA ALA A 564 14.63 16.56 -13.95
C ALA A 564 15.36 15.29 -14.39
N PRO A 565 14.65 14.18 -14.61
CA PRO A 565 15.28 12.97 -15.09
C PRO A 565 15.96 13.22 -16.44
N GLU A 566 17.19 12.73 -16.59
CA GLU A 566 17.91 12.85 -17.83
C GLU A 566 17.21 12.06 -18.94
N ARG A 567 16.73 12.77 -19.95
CA ARG A 567 16.08 12.16 -21.12
C ARG A 567 17.11 12.03 -22.25
N HIS A 568 17.72 10.88 -22.37
CA HIS A 568 18.72 10.60 -23.42
C HIS A 568 18.07 10.17 -24.76
N GLY A 569 17.11 10.94 -25.26
CA GLY A 569 16.55 10.73 -26.61
C GLY A 569 15.78 9.42 -26.83
N GLY A 570 15.44 8.70 -25.76
CA GLY A 570 14.68 7.44 -25.78
C GLY A 570 13.23 7.61 -25.34
N LEU A 571 12.54 6.49 -25.24
CA LEU A 571 11.21 6.43 -24.66
C LEU A 571 11.27 6.66 -23.15
N VAL A 572 10.20 7.20 -22.58
CA VAL A 572 10.08 7.49 -21.15
C VAL A 572 9.23 6.40 -20.48
N LEU A 573 9.70 5.88 -19.37
CA LEU A 573 8.97 4.92 -18.55
C LEU A 573 7.87 5.62 -17.75
N ASP A 574 6.64 5.10 -17.82
CA ASP A 574 5.60 5.35 -16.83
C ASP A 574 5.28 4.04 -16.10
N THR A 575 5.00 4.11 -14.81
CA THR A 575 4.76 2.91 -14.02
C THR A 575 4.02 3.22 -12.72
N TRP A 576 3.15 2.31 -12.30
CA TRP A 576 2.59 2.24 -10.94
C TRP A 576 2.29 0.79 -10.57
N ARG A 577 2.05 0.55 -9.30
CA ARG A 577 1.69 -0.77 -8.80
C ARG A 577 0.21 -1.03 -8.98
N GLU A 578 -0.13 -2.12 -9.61
CA GLU A 578 -1.50 -2.61 -9.62
C GLU A 578 -1.94 -3.12 -8.24
N LEU A 579 -3.24 -3.16 -7.97
CA LEU A 579 -3.77 -3.61 -6.68
C LEU A 579 -3.33 -5.04 -6.32
N LEU A 580 -3.28 -5.92 -7.31
CA LEU A 580 -2.84 -7.31 -7.16
C LEU A 580 -1.50 -7.48 -7.88
N ASP A 581 -0.44 -7.11 -7.18
CA ASP A 581 0.97 -7.21 -7.59
C ASP A 581 1.66 -8.45 -6.99
N ASP A 582 2.97 -8.59 -7.20
CA ASP A 582 3.78 -9.69 -6.65
C ASP A 582 4.27 -9.44 -5.22
N SER A 583 3.65 -8.51 -4.48
CA SER A 583 4.04 -8.26 -3.10
C SER A 583 3.79 -9.46 -2.18
N ALA A 584 4.69 -9.66 -1.21
CA ALA A 584 4.64 -10.75 -0.25
C ALA A 584 3.35 -10.79 0.59
N CYS A 585 2.61 -9.67 0.70
CA CYS A 585 1.31 -9.66 1.38
C CYS A 585 0.21 -10.42 0.63
N LEU A 586 0.43 -10.83 -0.62
CA LEU A 586 -0.48 -11.67 -1.40
C LEU A 586 -0.05 -13.15 -1.44
N ASP A 587 1.04 -13.52 -0.80
CA ASP A 587 1.50 -14.90 -0.73
C ASP A 587 0.45 -15.80 -0.05
N GLY A 588 0.37 -17.04 -0.50
CA GLY A 588 -0.62 -18.00 -0.01
C GLY A 588 -2.02 -17.82 -0.61
N SER A 589 -2.33 -16.69 -1.24
CA SER A 589 -3.64 -16.39 -1.85
C SER A 589 -3.66 -16.71 -3.35
N GLN A 590 -3.48 -17.98 -3.71
CA GLN A 590 -3.39 -18.39 -5.13
C GLN A 590 -4.64 -18.05 -5.95
N ALA A 591 -5.84 -18.20 -5.35
CA ALA A 591 -7.08 -17.85 -6.03
C ALA A 591 -7.15 -16.34 -6.32
N LEU A 592 -6.69 -15.51 -5.39
CA LEU A 592 -6.62 -14.06 -5.57
C LEU A 592 -5.59 -13.66 -6.66
N ARG A 593 -4.39 -14.23 -6.62
CA ARG A 593 -3.35 -13.95 -7.64
C ARG A 593 -3.82 -14.29 -9.06
N ARG A 594 -4.64 -15.32 -9.25
CA ARG A 594 -5.22 -15.68 -10.55
C ARG A 594 -6.25 -14.68 -11.07
N THR A 595 -6.72 -13.74 -10.24
CA THR A 595 -7.61 -12.63 -10.63
C THR A 595 -6.84 -11.33 -10.88
N ALA A 596 -5.50 -11.35 -10.79
CA ALA A 596 -4.65 -10.23 -11.16
C ALA A 596 -4.78 -9.92 -12.66
N ARG A 597 -4.56 -8.68 -13.02
CA ARG A 597 -4.55 -8.25 -14.42
C ARG A 597 -3.38 -8.89 -15.15
N PRO A 598 -3.52 -9.15 -16.47
CA PRO A 598 -2.39 -9.62 -17.28
C PRO A 598 -1.24 -8.61 -17.27
N LEU A 599 -0.03 -9.11 -17.12
CA LEU A 599 1.18 -8.32 -17.28
C LEU A 599 1.31 -7.87 -18.75
N VAL A 600 1.28 -6.57 -19.01
CA VAL A 600 1.38 -5.99 -20.36
C VAL A 600 2.18 -4.69 -20.34
N ALA A 601 2.93 -4.42 -21.40
CA ALA A 601 3.44 -3.09 -21.68
C ALA A 601 2.42 -2.31 -22.51
N ARG A 602 2.15 -1.06 -22.16
CA ARG A 602 1.27 -0.16 -22.91
C ARG A 602 2.08 0.85 -23.68
N VAL A 603 1.72 1.06 -24.93
CA VAL A 603 2.32 2.05 -25.84
C VAL A 603 1.23 2.73 -26.66
N SER A 604 1.47 3.95 -27.13
CA SER A 604 0.55 4.64 -28.05
C SER A 604 0.55 3.96 -29.44
N PRO A 605 -0.49 4.16 -30.27
CA PRO A 605 -0.51 3.67 -31.64
C PRO A 605 0.69 4.14 -32.47
N ARG A 606 1.14 5.38 -32.28
CA ARG A 606 2.29 5.94 -32.97
C ARG A 606 3.59 5.29 -32.50
N THR A 607 3.82 5.19 -31.19
CA THR A 607 4.99 4.49 -30.64
C THR A 607 5.03 3.04 -31.13
N ALA A 608 3.89 2.35 -31.17
CA ALA A 608 3.79 1.01 -31.70
C ALA A 608 4.20 0.95 -33.19
N SER A 609 3.72 1.88 -34.02
CA SER A 609 4.07 1.97 -35.43
C SER A 609 5.55 2.27 -35.65
N ASP A 610 6.14 3.18 -34.87
CA ASP A 610 7.53 3.59 -34.98
C ASP A 610 8.50 2.43 -34.64
N HIS A 611 8.04 1.44 -33.86
CA HIS A 611 8.80 0.25 -33.45
C HIS A 611 8.28 -1.08 -34.05
N ASP A 612 7.42 -1.04 -35.07
CA ASP A 612 6.83 -2.23 -35.73
C ASP A 612 6.18 -3.23 -34.76
N LEU A 613 5.41 -2.71 -33.80
CA LEU A 613 4.75 -3.49 -32.77
C LEU A 613 3.26 -3.66 -33.05
N GLY A 614 2.77 -4.88 -32.87
CA GLY A 614 1.32 -5.21 -32.86
C GLY A 614 0.83 -5.59 -31.45
N ASN A 615 -0.50 -5.62 -31.27
CA ASN A 615 -1.06 -6.16 -30.02
C ASN A 615 -0.62 -7.62 -29.81
N ALA A 616 -0.22 -7.91 -28.56
CA ALA A 616 0.28 -9.21 -28.12
C ALA A 616 1.67 -9.62 -28.68
N ASP A 617 2.36 -8.77 -29.44
CA ASP A 617 3.79 -8.96 -29.68
C ASP A 617 4.54 -8.94 -28.35
N VAL A 618 5.65 -9.64 -28.23
CA VAL A 618 6.49 -9.59 -27.04
C VAL A 618 7.52 -8.49 -27.19
N LEU A 619 7.59 -7.63 -26.21
CA LEU A 619 8.48 -6.50 -26.11
C LEU A 619 9.54 -6.78 -25.05
N ASN A 620 10.81 -6.59 -25.37
CA ASN A 620 11.86 -6.48 -24.37
C ASN A 620 12.02 -5.00 -23.98
N VAL A 621 11.76 -4.68 -22.71
CA VAL A 621 11.94 -3.35 -22.15
C VAL A 621 13.23 -3.35 -21.35
N THR A 622 14.23 -2.57 -21.77
CA THR A 622 15.51 -2.41 -21.08
C THR A 622 15.51 -1.12 -20.28
N PHE A 623 15.72 -1.24 -18.97
CA PHE A 623 15.76 -0.11 -18.04
C PHE A 623 17.16 0.52 -17.97
N ALA A 624 17.23 1.74 -17.44
CA ALA A 624 18.49 2.49 -17.34
C ALA A 624 19.60 1.77 -16.56
N ALA A 625 19.23 0.92 -15.60
CA ALA A 625 20.17 0.10 -14.82
C ALA A 625 20.74 -1.12 -15.59
N GLY A 626 20.27 -1.36 -16.82
CA GLY A 626 20.68 -2.48 -17.66
C GLY A 626 19.84 -3.75 -17.48
N ASP A 627 18.94 -3.80 -16.51
CA ASP A 627 17.96 -4.88 -16.37
C ASP A 627 16.95 -4.82 -17.50
N SER A 628 16.37 -5.95 -17.86
CA SER A 628 15.34 -6.02 -18.90
C SER A 628 14.17 -6.92 -18.53
N MET A 629 13.03 -6.69 -19.17
CA MET A 629 11.80 -7.42 -18.96
C MET A 629 11.13 -7.72 -20.30
N GLU A 630 10.78 -8.98 -20.53
CA GLU A 630 9.94 -9.38 -21.65
C GLU A 630 8.46 -9.34 -21.28
N VAL A 631 7.66 -8.64 -22.06
CA VAL A 631 6.26 -8.39 -21.72
C VAL A 631 5.40 -8.23 -22.98
N PRO A 632 4.17 -8.81 -23.02
CA PRO A 632 3.25 -8.61 -24.12
C PRO A 632 2.84 -7.15 -24.30
N VAL A 633 2.72 -6.69 -25.55
CA VAL A 633 2.31 -5.34 -25.92
C VAL A 633 0.78 -5.21 -25.90
N SER A 634 0.31 -4.11 -25.36
CA SER A 634 -1.06 -3.62 -25.47
C SER A 634 -1.06 -2.20 -26.04
N ILE A 635 -1.62 -2.00 -27.23
CA ILE A 635 -1.73 -0.67 -27.83
C ILE A 635 -2.89 0.08 -27.16
N GLU A 636 -2.60 1.26 -26.62
CA GLU A 636 -3.53 2.08 -25.84
C GLU A 636 -3.80 3.42 -26.55
N GLU A 637 -5.01 3.57 -27.08
CA GLU A 637 -5.41 4.73 -27.87
C GLU A 637 -5.32 6.09 -27.14
N SER A 638 -5.49 6.08 -25.81
CA SER A 638 -5.41 7.29 -25.00
C SER A 638 -4.00 7.67 -24.61
N MET A 639 -3.00 6.84 -24.92
CA MET A 639 -1.63 7.03 -24.48
C MET A 639 -0.89 8.06 -25.33
N ILE A 640 -0.11 8.92 -24.66
CA ILE A 640 0.75 9.89 -25.33
C ILE A 640 1.95 9.19 -26.00
N ASP A 641 2.46 9.81 -27.06
CA ASP A 641 3.61 9.28 -27.79
C ASP A 641 4.91 9.38 -26.98
N GLY A 642 5.82 8.46 -27.22
CA GLY A 642 7.13 8.45 -26.60
C GLY A 642 7.16 7.95 -25.14
N VAL A 643 6.06 7.39 -24.65
CA VAL A 643 5.97 6.80 -23.31
C VAL A 643 5.67 5.30 -23.42
N VAL A 644 6.30 4.52 -22.55
CA VAL A 644 6.02 3.10 -22.33
C VAL A 644 5.55 2.93 -20.89
N TRP A 645 4.38 2.37 -20.68
CA TRP A 645 3.91 2.00 -19.35
C TRP A 645 4.07 0.50 -19.12
N VAL A 646 4.65 0.13 -17.97
CA VAL A 646 4.66 -1.24 -17.45
C VAL A 646 4.27 -1.25 -15.98
N PRO A 647 3.54 -2.28 -15.49
CA PRO A 647 3.18 -2.32 -14.09
C PRO A 647 4.40 -2.53 -13.20
N ALA A 648 4.50 -1.77 -12.13
CA ALA A 648 5.54 -1.94 -11.14
C ALA A 648 5.32 -3.20 -10.30
N HIS A 649 6.42 -3.87 -9.93
CA HIS A 649 6.41 -5.02 -9.01
C HIS A 649 5.55 -6.20 -9.50
N CYS A 650 5.59 -6.48 -10.79
CA CYS A 650 4.93 -7.60 -11.45
C CYS A 650 5.92 -8.35 -12.32
N GLY A 651 5.87 -9.69 -12.32
CA GLY A 651 6.75 -10.55 -13.11
C GLY A 651 8.07 -10.91 -12.43
N THR A 652 8.73 -11.88 -12.99
CA THR A 652 9.97 -12.44 -12.43
C THR A 652 11.17 -11.53 -12.73
N GLY A 653 11.74 -10.91 -11.72
CA GLY A 653 13.17 -10.59 -11.69
C GLY A 653 13.59 -9.14 -11.72
N SER A 654 12.82 -8.17 -12.17
CA SER A 654 13.28 -6.78 -12.16
C SER A 654 12.17 -5.86 -11.67
N ALA A 655 12.46 -5.11 -10.63
CA ALA A 655 11.60 -3.99 -10.28
C ALA A 655 11.73 -2.97 -11.41
N PRO A 656 10.65 -2.56 -12.03
CA PRO A 656 10.74 -1.40 -12.88
C PRO A 656 11.18 -0.25 -12.02
N ALA A 657 12.12 0.36 -12.54
CA ALA A 657 12.67 1.58 -12.12
C ALA A 657 11.59 2.64 -11.90
N ARG A 658 11.99 3.76 -11.51
CA ARG A 658 11.27 4.99 -11.28
C ARG A 658 10.61 5.52 -12.57
N ALA A 659 9.36 5.98 -12.50
CA ALA A 659 8.73 6.72 -13.59
C ALA A 659 9.58 7.95 -13.99
N GLY A 660 9.55 8.31 -15.27
CA GLY A 660 10.33 9.39 -15.82
C GLY A 660 11.73 9.01 -16.33
N GLN A 661 12.21 7.79 -16.07
CA GLN A 661 13.49 7.30 -16.61
C GLN A 661 13.38 6.95 -18.09
N SER A 662 14.53 7.08 -18.81
CA SER A 662 14.63 6.61 -20.18
C SER A 662 14.64 5.07 -20.22
N VAL A 663 13.93 4.51 -21.20
CA VAL A 663 13.92 3.07 -21.50
C VAL A 663 14.17 2.83 -22.97
N GLN A 664 14.72 1.65 -23.28
CA GLN A 664 14.82 1.14 -24.64
C GLN A 664 13.83 -0.01 -24.80
N ILE A 665 13.28 -0.14 -25.99
CA ILE A 665 12.37 -1.23 -26.32
C ILE A 665 12.79 -1.89 -27.61
N ASP A 666 12.77 -3.22 -27.60
CA ASP A 666 13.06 -4.05 -28.77
C ASP A 666 11.99 -5.13 -28.92
N LYS A 667 11.50 -5.33 -30.14
CA LYS A 667 10.60 -6.44 -30.44
C LYS A 667 11.35 -7.76 -30.32
N VAL A 668 10.83 -8.67 -29.51
CA VAL A 668 11.37 -10.02 -29.41
C VAL A 668 10.94 -10.81 -30.65
N HIS A 669 11.87 -11.08 -31.55
CA HIS A 669 11.62 -11.95 -32.69
C HIS A 669 11.63 -13.40 -32.20
N GLY A 670 10.44 -13.97 -32.00
CA GLY A 670 10.32 -15.40 -31.71
C GLY A 670 10.94 -16.21 -32.85
N ASP A 671 11.94 -17.03 -32.53
CA ASP A 671 12.38 -18.10 -33.42
C ASP A 671 11.13 -18.95 -33.73
N LYS A 672 10.67 -18.91 -34.97
CA LYS A 672 9.62 -19.80 -35.45
C LYS A 672 10.18 -21.22 -35.52
N GLY A 673 10.55 -21.75 -34.35
CA GLY A 673 10.85 -23.15 -34.16
C GLY A 673 9.58 -23.95 -34.44
N GLY A 674 9.49 -24.49 -35.64
CA GLY A 674 8.36 -25.29 -36.06
C GLY A 674 8.12 -26.45 -35.11
N VAL A 675 6.93 -26.45 -34.54
CA VAL A 675 6.35 -27.69 -34.02
C VAL A 675 5.55 -28.26 -35.17
N ALA A 676 6.11 -29.29 -35.79
CA ALA A 676 5.41 -30.19 -36.71
C ALA A 676 4.41 -31.05 -35.95
#